data_feead2e0511455f95113fa4c24d585ed
#
_entry.id   feead2e0511455f95113fa4c24d585ed
#
_cell.length_a   1.000
_cell.length_b   1.000
_cell.length_c   1.000
_cell.angle_alpha   90.00
_cell.angle_beta   90.00
_cell.angle_gamma   90.00
#
_symmetry.space_group_name_H-M   'P 1'
#
loop_
_entity.id
_entity.type
_entity.pdbx_description
1 polymer ?
#
loop_
_entity_poly.entity_id
_entity_poly.type
_entity_poly.pdbx_seq_one_letter_code
_entity_poly.pdbx_strand_id
1 'polypeptide(L)'
;LFKSFCYTKKKRKHSGRKGPHMNFSHKGIQNRKHQLESAATHRLHKLQLMGIRLTLIGLIFVGLFAGSFLIGMYTSILSSTPDVNSIQIVPKGYTTTIVDSEGNPIQSLVGKDANREYVTLDKIPENLQNAFIAIEDERFRKHNGVDTQGVLRALTIGIKNKGDFTQGASTITQQLLKNQVFEGGEENTLFEKIKRKLQEQFLALQTEKKYSKNQILEYYLNTINLGQNTLGVQAASKRYFNKNVSDLTLSECAVLAGITQNPSAYNPISHPAKNSQKRTTVLTYMKNQGYISSKEYTDTLRDPVYDRIQKVNKQTFSSSSITSYFTDALIEQVIQDLKAKCGYTETQAYNALYSRGLTIYSTQDKSMQKTVDSMMNNKKYYPANSRYELTYQLIVTHKDGTQITYSFSDMKKWFKSRKKKVISGLYKKKSTARKQIKQFRAAMLTKNDTVQSETIDLVIEPQSSFVVIDQHTGAVKALVGGRGDKNASRTLNRATDSVRQPGSTFKILSTYLPALDTAGMTLATVQDDALYYYPGTKRKVKNWYGNSYRGLTSLREAMAQSMNVIAVKTLNDVSPKIGYDYLLNLGFTTLVDNYTSQDGKTYTDISLPLALGGLTKGVTNLELTNGFATIANQGLYHPAFFYTKIVDHDGNVLLDNTMNTDTRQVMKESTAWLLTSAMEDVILKGTGSRLKFKKINMPQAGKTGTSTGNRDLWFVGYTPYLTAGIWGGYDSGQKQTSLTYQKDLWRDTMEKLNQNYTKVSFKKPDSITTAVICTKCGKLAINGICDKAVGGSCIKKEYFDKESVPKEKCDCHVRCKICKASGHLAGDGCPPSQIYTAVYLQKNESTQTADSSLSIPRYLVGSTCKIHN
;
A
#
# COMPACT_ATOMS: atom_id res chain seq x y z
N LEU A 1 31.00 23.07 -13.86
CA LEU A 1 32.34 23.62 -14.20
C LEU A 1 33.47 22.99 -13.37
N PHE A 2 33.47 21.67 -13.15
CA PHE A 2 34.60 20.94 -12.61
C PHE A 2 34.54 19.49 -13.08
N LYS A 3 34.71 19.28 -14.40
CA LYS A 3 35.04 17.98 -15.00
C LYS A 3 35.66 18.23 -16.36
N SER A 4 36.91 18.46 -16.38
CA SER A 4 37.76 18.20 -17.56
C SER A 4 39.21 18.55 -17.22
N PHE A 5 39.90 17.66 -16.56
CA PHE A 5 41.35 17.57 -16.60
C PHE A 5 41.76 16.18 -16.05
N CYS A 6 41.76 15.21 -16.90
CA CYS A 6 42.54 14.00 -16.69
C CYS A 6 42.73 13.24 -17.99
N TYR A 7 44.00 12.98 -18.26
CA TYR A 7 44.55 11.98 -19.15
C TYR A 7 44.68 12.26 -20.66
N THR A 8 45.86 12.76 -20.98
CA THR A 8 46.61 12.21 -22.12
C THR A 8 48.05 11.93 -21.71
N LYS A 9 48.38 10.66 -21.46
CA LYS A 9 49.73 10.12 -21.39
C LYS A 9 50.29 10.07 -22.78
N LYS A 10 51.11 11.06 -23.16
CA LYS A 10 52.01 10.96 -24.34
C LYS A 10 53.42 10.64 -23.85
N LYS A 11 53.91 9.41 -24.23
CA LYS A 11 55.33 9.03 -24.11
C LYS A 11 56.21 10.09 -24.75
N ARG A 12 57.04 10.77 -24.01
CA ARG A 12 58.19 11.54 -24.55
C ARG A 12 59.47 10.74 -24.33
N LYS A 13 60.14 10.49 -25.46
CA LYS A 13 61.50 9.93 -25.53
C LYS A 13 62.43 10.81 -24.72
N HIS A 14 63.34 10.18 -23.97
CA HIS A 14 64.49 10.81 -23.41
C HIS A 14 65.34 11.44 -24.50
N SER A 15 65.40 12.77 -24.55
CA SER A 15 66.56 13.48 -25.09
C SER A 15 67.15 14.23 -23.89
N GLY A 16 68.37 13.87 -23.51
CA GLY A 16 69.08 14.45 -22.38
C GLY A 16 69.31 15.91 -22.60
N ARG A 17 68.56 16.75 -21.93
CA ARG A 17 68.98 18.13 -21.68
C ARG A 17 69.74 18.14 -20.35
N LYS A 18 71.08 18.23 -20.44
CA LYS A 18 71.95 18.60 -19.34
C LYS A 18 71.41 19.92 -18.79
N GLY A 19 71.09 20.00 -17.49
CA GLY A 19 70.76 21.23 -16.79
C GLY A 19 71.91 22.23 -16.95
N PRO A 20 71.63 23.51 -16.80
CA PRO A 20 72.69 24.49 -16.96
C PRO A 20 73.79 24.25 -15.90
N HIS A 21 74.96 23.84 -16.35
CA HIS A 21 76.09 23.72 -15.46
C HIS A 21 76.35 25.12 -14.86
N MET A 22 76.25 25.21 -13.55
CA MET A 22 76.66 26.44 -12.89
C MET A 22 78.16 26.65 -13.06
N ASN A 23 78.52 27.75 -13.79
CA ASN A 23 79.86 28.12 -14.04
C ASN A 23 80.35 28.92 -12.86
N PHE A 24 81.13 28.24 -12.00
CA PHE A 24 81.73 28.82 -10.79
C PHE A 24 83.07 29.50 -11.06
N SER A 25 83.46 29.83 -12.28
CA SER A 25 84.58 30.63 -12.60
C SER A 25 84.33 32.05 -12.13
N HIS A 26 85.41 32.82 -11.78
CA HIS A 26 85.25 34.19 -11.33
C HIS A 26 84.41 35.07 -12.25
N LYS A 27 84.46 34.87 -13.53
CA LYS A 27 83.68 35.54 -14.56
C LYS A 27 82.20 35.08 -14.55
N GLY A 28 82.00 33.82 -14.26
CA GLY A 28 80.66 33.28 -14.12
C GLY A 28 79.92 33.78 -12.87
N ILE A 29 80.64 33.90 -11.76
CA ILE A 29 80.12 34.48 -10.51
C ILE A 29 79.83 35.99 -10.66
N GLN A 30 80.74 36.75 -11.31
CA GLN A 30 80.48 38.15 -11.60
C GLN A 30 79.31 38.42 -12.52
N ASN A 31 79.10 37.59 -13.58
CA ASN A 31 77.95 37.70 -14.44
C ASN A 31 76.68 37.42 -13.73
N ARG A 32 76.67 36.43 -12.83
CA ARG A 32 75.51 36.08 -12.04
C ARG A 32 75.17 37.18 -10.98
N LYS A 33 76.22 37.77 -10.40
CA LYS A 33 76.07 38.89 -9.48
C LYS A 33 75.50 40.14 -10.18
N HIS A 34 75.95 40.45 -11.37
CA HIS A 34 75.46 41.56 -12.21
C HIS A 34 74.01 41.32 -12.65
N GLN A 35 73.63 40.03 -12.94
CA GLN A 35 72.22 39.70 -13.26
C GLN A 35 71.26 39.81 -12.05
N LEU A 36 71.77 39.48 -10.85
CA LEU A 36 71.00 39.61 -9.60
C LEU A 36 70.90 41.09 -9.13
N GLU A 37 71.88 41.91 -9.45
CA GLU A 37 71.93 43.35 -9.09
C GLU A 37 71.30 44.22 -10.18
N SER A 38 70.83 43.71 -11.26
CA SER A 38 70.18 44.45 -12.34
C SER A 38 68.89 45.12 -11.87
N ALA A 39 68.70 46.39 -12.27
CA ALA A 39 67.53 47.19 -11.93
C ALA A 39 66.20 46.50 -12.35
N ALA A 40 66.26 45.66 -13.37
CA ALA A 40 65.12 44.84 -13.84
C ALA A 40 64.75 43.71 -12.86
N THR A 41 65.74 42.99 -12.28
CA THR A 41 65.55 41.96 -11.29
C THR A 41 64.98 42.50 -9.97
N HIS A 42 65.54 43.69 -9.55
CA HIS A 42 65.03 44.40 -8.38
C HIS A 42 63.57 44.88 -8.56
N ARG A 43 63.25 45.38 -9.75
CA ARG A 43 61.83 45.73 -10.05
C ARG A 43 60.91 44.53 -10.06
N LEU A 44 61.35 43.43 -10.63
CA LEU A 44 60.54 42.16 -10.65
C LEU A 44 60.27 41.61 -9.25
N HIS A 45 61.32 41.57 -8.36
CA HIS A 45 61.17 41.17 -6.98
C HIS A 45 60.29 42.14 -6.18
N LYS A 46 60.38 43.48 -6.40
CA LYS A 46 59.49 44.44 -5.77
C LYS A 46 58.02 44.21 -6.22
N LEU A 47 57.74 43.93 -7.50
CA LEU A 47 56.42 43.60 -8.03
C LEU A 47 55.89 42.28 -7.48
N GLN A 48 56.72 41.23 -7.39
CA GLN A 48 56.36 39.98 -6.76
C GLN A 48 56.03 40.15 -5.29
N LEU A 49 56.82 40.86 -4.51
CA LEU A 49 56.56 41.15 -3.09
C LEU A 49 55.33 42.04 -2.91
N MET A 50 55.09 42.98 -3.80
CA MET A 50 53.85 43.78 -3.79
C MET A 50 52.62 42.97 -4.15
N GLY A 51 52.71 42.03 -5.13
CA GLY A 51 51.68 41.09 -5.44
C GLY A 51 51.33 40.14 -4.25
N ILE A 52 52.34 39.57 -3.59
CA ILE A 52 52.15 38.74 -2.40
C ILE A 52 51.50 39.52 -1.24
N ARG A 53 51.95 40.76 -1.02
CA ARG A 53 51.33 41.63 0.02
C ARG A 53 49.87 41.94 -0.29
N LEU A 54 49.56 42.33 -1.53
CA LEU A 54 48.17 42.58 -1.96
C LEU A 54 47.28 41.34 -1.83
N THR A 55 47.82 40.15 -2.17
CA THR A 55 47.09 38.88 -2.00
C THR A 55 46.84 38.56 -0.53
N LEU A 56 47.83 38.74 0.33
CA LEU A 56 47.66 38.55 1.78
C LEU A 56 46.66 39.54 2.38
N ILE A 57 46.76 40.85 2.00
CA ILE A 57 45.77 41.85 2.42
C ILE A 57 44.37 41.49 1.93
N GLY A 58 44.22 41.06 0.67
CA GLY A 58 42.96 40.57 0.12
C GLY A 58 42.40 39.38 0.89
N LEU A 59 43.24 38.40 1.25
CA LEU A 59 42.81 37.23 2.07
C LEU A 59 42.36 37.63 3.49
N ILE A 60 43.08 38.64 4.10
CA ILE A 60 42.68 39.18 5.40
C ILE A 60 41.32 39.90 5.29
N PHE A 61 41.09 40.70 4.25
CA PHE A 61 39.81 41.39 4.02
C PHE A 61 38.67 40.37 3.78
N VAL A 62 38.92 39.36 2.96
CA VAL A 62 37.92 38.25 2.74
C VAL A 62 37.63 37.52 4.04
N GLY A 63 38.68 37.24 4.86
CA GLY A 63 38.52 36.61 6.17
C GLY A 63 37.70 37.46 7.15
N LEU A 64 37.99 38.78 7.21
CA LEU A 64 37.25 39.71 8.07
C LEU A 64 35.80 39.89 7.61
N PHE A 65 35.55 39.99 6.30
CA PHE A 65 34.20 40.09 5.75
C PHE A 65 33.42 38.83 6.00
N ALA A 66 33.99 37.63 5.72
CA ALA A 66 33.40 36.37 6.00
C ALA A 66 33.11 36.15 7.50
N GLY A 67 34.04 36.55 8.37
CA GLY A 67 33.89 36.54 9.81
C GLY A 67 32.73 37.43 10.29
N SER A 68 32.65 38.65 9.81
CA SER A 68 31.56 39.58 10.16
C SER A 68 30.22 39.12 9.64
N PHE A 69 30.16 38.56 8.44
CA PHE A 69 28.94 37.93 7.89
C PHE A 69 28.46 36.74 8.73
N LEU A 70 29.38 35.85 9.12
CA LEU A 70 29.05 34.68 9.98
C LEU A 70 28.58 35.13 11.37
N ILE A 71 29.18 36.16 11.96
CA ILE A 71 28.75 36.72 13.24
C ILE A 71 27.36 37.34 13.11
N GLY A 72 27.11 38.12 12.08
CA GLY A 72 25.79 38.71 11.80
C GLY A 72 24.72 37.66 11.59
N MET A 73 25.03 36.61 10.85
CA MET A 73 24.13 35.44 10.64
C MET A 73 23.86 34.71 11.97
N TYR A 74 24.88 34.45 12.77
CA TYR A 74 24.75 33.80 14.07
C TYR A 74 23.88 34.60 15.03
N THR A 75 24.12 35.92 15.17
CA THR A 75 23.30 36.80 16.04
C THR A 75 21.85 36.89 15.56
N SER A 76 21.60 36.92 14.26
CA SER A 76 20.26 36.90 13.69
C SER A 76 19.52 35.57 13.98
N ILE A 77 20.22 34.43 13.91
CA ILE A 77 19.66 33.11 14.26
C ILE A 77 19.30 33.06 15.74
N LEU A 78 20.18 33.57 16.61
CA LEU A 78 19.93 33.55 18.05
C LEU A 78 18.76 34.47 18.44
N SER A 79 18.62 35.64 17.82
CA SER A 79 17.51 36.54 18.10
C SER A 79 16.16 35.99 17.68
N SER A 80 16.15 35.01 16.74
CA SER A 80 14.94 34.31 16.32
C SER A 80 14.67 33.02 17.12
N THR A 81 15.49 32.69 18.14
CA THR A 81 15.35 31.50 18.97
C THR A 81 14.32 31.75 20.06
N PRO A 82 13.36 30.83 20.29
CA PRO A 82 12.39 30.96 21.38
C PRO A 82 13.06 31.08 22.75
N ASP A 83 12.45 31.81 23.69
CA ASP A 83 12.96 31.86 25.07
C ASP A 83 12.74 30.49 25.75
N VAL A 84 13.77 29.98 26.43
CA VAL A 84 13.73 28.72 27.17
C VAL A 84 12.63 28.71 28.25
N ASN A 85 12.21 29.89 28.73
CA ASN A 85 11.13 30.02 29.71
C ASN A 85 9.74 29.87 29.09
N SER A 86 9.60 30.16 27.81
CA SER A 86 8.36 29.98 27.05
C SER A 86 8.24 28.56 26.46
N ILE A 87 9.34 27.81 26.44
CA ILE A 87 9.36 26.44 25.90
C ILE A 87 8.84 25.44 26.90
N GLN A 88 7.86 24.65 26.48
CA GLN A 88 7.32 23.54 27.26
C GLN A 88 8.06 22.25 26.88
N ILE A 89 9.06 21.86 27.69
CA ILE A 89 9.84 20.63 27.52
C ILE A 89 9.12 19.43 28.16
N VAL A 90 8.27 19.70 29.17
CA VAL A 90 7.47 18.68 29.85
C VAL A 90 6.36 18.21 28.89
N PRO A 91 6.18 16.91 28.71
CA PRO A 91 5.15 16.38 27.80
C PRO A 91 3.74 16.77 28.28
N LYS A 92 3.11 17.75 27.65
CA LYS A 92 1.66 18.01 27.77
C LYS A 92 1.01 17.66 26.45
N GLY A 93 -0.09 16.91 26.48
CA GLY A 93 -0.85 16.54 25.31
C GLY A 93 -2.22 17.19 25.30
N TYR A 94 -2.55 17.93 24.26
CA TYR A 94 -3.93 18.26 23.96
C TYR A 94 -4.60 17.05 23.30
N THR A 95 -5.89 16.86 23.60
CA THR A 95 -6.67 15.76 23.02
C THR A 95 -7.04 16.07 21.57
N THR A 96 -6.67 15.22 20.63
CA THR A 96 -7.20 15.31 19.27
C THR A 96 -8.58 14.70 19.21
N THR A 97 -9.50 15.41 18.57
CA THR A 97 -10.89 14.97 18.41
C THR A 97 -11.17 14.64 16.95
N ILE A 98 -11.73 13.46 16.71
CA ILE A 98 -12.26 13.07 15.41
C ILE A 98 -13.77 13.29 15.45
N VAL A 99 -14.29 14.02 14.47
CA VAL A 99 -15.72 14.25 14.29
C VAL A 99 -16.23 13.59 13.02
N ASP A 100 -17.53 13.25 12.96
CA ASP A 100 -18.17 12.69 11.76
C ASP A 100 -18.42 13.78 10.69
N SER A 101 -19.05 13.39 9.60
CA SER A 101 -19.37 14.32 8.50
C SER A 101 -20.33 15.44 8.88
N GLU A 102 -21.04 15.32 10.02
CA GLU A 102 -21.95 16.32 10.57
C GLU A 102 -21.31 17.17 11.66
N GLY A 103 -20.06 16.87 12.05
CA GLY A 103 -19.33 17.55 13.12
C GLY A 103 -19.55 16.97 14.52
N ASN A 104 -20.23 15.84 14.66
CA ASN A 104 -20.42 15.19 15.96
C ASN A 104 -19.17 14.39 16.36
N PRO A 105 -18.74 14.43 17.64
CA PRO A 105 -17.59 13.65 18.08
C PRO A 105 -17.79 12.14 17.87
N ILE A 106 -16.81 11.50 17.24
CA ILE A 106 -16.72 10.04 17.10
C ILE A 106 -15.77 9.48 18.14
N GLN A 107 -14.58 10.07 18.25
CA GLN A 107 -13.50 9.57 19.09
C GLN A 107 -12.52 10.66 19.47
N SER A 108 -11.98 10.56 20.68
CA SER A 108 -10.87 11.39 21.14
C SER A 108 -9.59 10.56 21.17
N LEU A 109 -8.55 11.08 20.52
CA LEU A 109 -7.20 10.53 20.58
C LEU A 109 -6.46 11.26 21.69
N VAL A 110 -6.49 10.72 22.91
CA VAL A 110 -5.73 11.25 24.05
C VAL A 110 -4.34 10.63 24.09
N GLY A 111 -3.40 11.29 24.77
CA GLY A 111 -2.04 10.78 24.93
C GLY A 111 -1.96 9.37 25.53
N LYS A 112 -2.97 8.89 26.22
CA LYS A 112 -3.13 7.48 26.64
C LYS A 112 -3.40 6.54 25.46
N ASP A 113 -4.14 6.97 24.45
CA ASP A 113 -4.43 6.20 23.24
C ASP A 113 -3.24 6.25 22.27
N ALA A 114 -2.38 7.26 22.39
CA ALA A 114 -1.09 7.32 21.72
C ALA A 114 -0.05 6.34 22.31
N ASN A 115 -0.47 5.49 23.24
CA ASN A 115 0.46 4.66 24.00
C ASN A 115 1.58 5.49 24.64
N ARG A 116 1.27 6.68 25.16
CA ARG A 116 2.18 7.42 26.04
C ARG A 116 1.73 7.18 27.50
N GLU A 117 2.56 6.49 28.23
CA GLU A 117 2.37 6.30 29.67
C GLU A 117 3.62 6.86 30.35
N TYR A 118 3.45 7.99 31.05
CA TYR A 118 4.57 8.64 31.71
C TYR A 118 5.04 7.80 32.89
N VAL A 119 6.35 7.65 33.00
CA VAL A 119 7.01 6.99 34.14
C VAL A 119 8.15 7.84 34.65
N THR A 120 8.28 7.92 35.95
CA THR A 120 9.39 8.60 36.61
C THR A 120 10.69 7.79 36.42
N LEU A 121 11.82 8.47 36.44
CA LEU A 121 13.12 7.88 36.12
C LEU A 121 13.49 6.70 37.02
N ASP A 122 13.06 6.74 38.30
CA ASP A 122 13.26 5.66 39.29
C ASP A 122 12.60 4.33 38.92
N LYS A 123 11.54 4.37 38.09
CA LYS A 123 10.85 3.18 37.57
C LYS A 123 11.44 2.67 36.25
N ILE A 124 12.35 3.41 35.63
CA ILE A 124 13.02 3.02 34.40
C ILE A 124 14.32 2.28 34.76
N PRO A 125 14.48 1.00 34.38
CA PRO A 125 15.66 0.24 34.70
C PRO A 125 16.95 0.96 34.31
N GLU A 126 17.96 0.91 35.16
CA GLU A 126 19.29 1.52 34.91
C GLU A 126 19.90 1.00 33.60
N ASN A 127 19.71 -0.28 33.29
CA ASN A 127 20.13 -0.86 32.02
C ASN A 127 19.51 -0.18 30.82
N LEU A 128 18.25 0.26 30.90
CA LEU A 128 17.59 0.97 29.81
C LEU A 128 18.12 2.40 29.70
N GLN A 129 18.27 3.11 30.81
CA GLN A 129 18.86 4.45 30.84
C GLN A 129 20.26 4.42 30.22
N ASN A 130 21.10 3.48 30.64
CA ASN A 130 22.46 3.31 30.15
C ASN A 130 22.53 2.87 28.68
N ALA A 131 21.57 2.05 28.20
CA ALA A 131 21.48 1.68 26.79
C ALA A 131 21.24 2.88 25.87
N PHE A 132 20.33 3.77 26.26
CA PHE A 132 20.07 5.01 25.52
C PHE A 132 21.26 5.98 25.58
N ILE A 133 21.86 6.17 26.78
CA ILE A 133 23.05 6.99 26.94
C ILE A 133 24.21 6.45 26.08
N ALA A 134 24.43 5.12 26.14
CA ALA A 134 25.52 4.49 25.42
C ALA A 134 25.45 4.66 23.91
N ILE A 135 24.24 4.57 23.32
CA ILE A 135 24.09 4.63 21.86
C ILE A 135 23.90 6.05 21.33
N GLU A 136 23.28 6.94 22.10
CA GLU A 136 22.91 8.29 21.64
C GLU A 136 23.88 9.37 22.13
N ASP A 137 24.39 9.26 23.36
CA ASP A 137 25.16 10.33 23.99
C ASP A 137 26.08 9.81 25.11
N GLU A 138 27.18 9.19 24.72
CA GLU A 138 28.17 8.55 25.62
C GLU A 138 28.63 9.45 26.80
N ARG A 139 28.70 10.76 26.58
CA ARG A 139 29.14 11.74 27.57
C ARG A 139 28.01 12.58 28.18
N PHE A 140 26.79 12.14 28.07
CA PHE A 140 25.60 12.84 28.52
C PHE A 140 25.77 13.44 29.94
N ARG A 141 26.30 12.65 30.85
CA ARG A 141 26.49 13.09 32.26
C ARG A 141 27.69 14.04 32.49
N LYS A 142 28.48 14.31 31.42
CA LYS A 142 29.76 15.10 31.54
C LYS A 142 29.68 16.48 30.88
N HIS A 143 28.88 16.63 29.83
CA HIS A 143 28.77 17.91 29.10
C HIS A 143 27.54 18.71 29.58
N ASN A 144 27.47 19.99 29.19
CA ASN A 144 26.40 20.90 29.55
C ASN A 144 25.46 21.19 28.35
N GLY A 145 24.88 20.15 27.76
CA GLY A 145 23.94 20.27 26.64
C GLY A 145 24.56 20.11 25.25
N VAL A 146 25.83 20.44 25.09
CA VAL A 146 26.57 20.29 23.84
C VAL A 146 27.85 19.49 24.10
N ASP A 147 28.03 18.38 23.38
CA ASP A 147 29.23 17.57 23.43
C ASP A 147 30.27 18.07 22.41
N THR A 148 31.13 19.02 22.84
CA THR A 148 32.15 19.63 21.99
C THR A 148 33.19 18.62 21.47
N GLN A 149 33.54 17.60 22.29
CA GLN A 149 34.45 16.52 21.88
C GLN A 149 33.80 15.61 20.82
N GLY A 150 32.51 15.31 20.98
CA GLY A 150 31.74 14.57 19.99
C GLY A 150 31.61 15.28 18.64
N VAL A 151 31.38 16.58 18.70
CA VAL A 151 31.36 17.43 17.49
C VAL A 151 32.72 17.43 16.77
N LEU A 152 33.82 17.60 17.51
CA LEU A 152 35.16 17.55 16.94
C LEU A 152 35.50 16.19 16.34
N ARG A 153 35.13 15.11 17.03
CA ARG A 153 35.29 13.74 16.52
C ARG A 153 34.48 13.51 15.23
N ALA A 154 33.21 13.92 15.19
CA ALA A 154 32.37 13.79 14.00
C ALA A 154 32.90 14.59 12.80
N LEU A 155 33.44 15.78 13.03
CA LEU A 155 34.09 16.59 12.01
C LEU A 155 35.34 15.90 11.46
N THR A 156 36.22 15.37 12.34
CA THR A 156 37.44 14.67 11.90
C THR A 156 37.12 13.40 11.09
N ILE A 157 36.10 12.65 11.47
CA ILE A 157 35.64 11.47 10.73
C ILE A 157 35.01 11.86 9.41
N GLY A 158 34.18 12.91 9.37
CA GLY A 158 33.54 13.40 8.14
C GLY A 158 34.60 13.88 7.12
N ILE A 159 35.63 14.57 7.57
CA ILE A 159 36.76 15.00 6.71
C ILE A 159 37.52 13.77 6.19
N LYS A 160 37.82 12.79 7.05
CA LYS A 160 38.51 11.56 6.68
C LYS A 160 37.74 10.72 5.67
N ASN A 161 36.40 10.72 5.79
CA ASN A 161 35.49 9.96 4.92
C ASN A 161 34.97 10.80 3.70
N LYS A 162 35.68 11.86 3.30
CA LYS A 162 35.36 12.69 2.12
C LYS A 162 33.97 13.31 2.13
N GLY A 163 33.48 13.72 3.29
CA GLY A 163 32.19 14.39 3.46
C GLY A 163 31.03 13.47 3.88
N ASP A 164 31.30 12.21 4.14
CA ASP A 164 30.29 11.30 4.68
C ASP A 164 30.33 11.31 6.23
N PHE A 165 29.39 12.04 6.84
CA PHE A 165 29.24 12.18 8.28
C PHE A 165 28.41 11.01 8.85
N THR A 166 29.04 9.86 9.00
CA THR A 166 28.39 8.62 9.47
C THR A 166 28.11 8.58 10.97
N GLN A 167 28.69 9.47 11.78
CA GLN A 167 28.46 9.54 13.22
C GLN A 167 27.69 10.81 13.61
N GLY A 168 26.59 10.63 14.35
CA GLY A 168 25.82 11.73 14.95
C GLY A 168 26.58 12.33 16.14
N ALA A 169 26.55 13.67 16.26
CA ALA A 169 27.11 14.42 17.38
C ALA A 169 26.01 15.15 18.19
N SER A 170 24.74 14.79 18.01
CA SER A 170 23.61 15.39 18.74
C SER A 170 23.46 14.74 20.10
N THR A 171 23.39 15.56 21.16
CA THR A 171 23.20 15.09 22.53
C THR A 171 21.74 14.73 22.81
N ILE A 172 21.47 13.99 23.89
CA ILE A 172 20.12 13.68 24.37
C ILE A 172 19.32 14.96 24.60
N THR A 173 19.95 16.01 25.16
CA THR A 173 19.32 17.31 25.39
C THR A 173 18.90 17.97 24.07
N GLN A 174 19.76 17.94 23.05
CA GLN A 174 19.44 18.44 21.72
C GLN A 174 18.34 17.62 21.04
N GLN A 175 18.33 16.31 21.21
CA GLN A 175 17.27 15.44 20.68
C GLN A 175 15.93 15.69 21.36
N LEU A 176 15.92 15.91 22.69
CA LEU A 176 14.71 16.30 23.42
C LEU A 176 14.12 17.60 22.87
N LEU A 177 14.97 18.62 22.69
CA LEU A 177 14.57 19.91 22.12
C LEU A 177 14.13 19.77 20.66
N LYS A 178 14.85 19.00 19.87
CA LYS A 178 14.47 18.69 18.49
C LYS A 178 13.05 18.12 18.42
N ASN A 179 12.70 17.19 19.33
CA ASN A 179 11.41 16.50 19.32
C ASN A 179 10.28 17.36 19.92
N GLN A 180 10.55 18.23 20.91
CA GLN A 180 9.53 18.98 21.63
C GLN A 180 9.36 20.42 21.12
N VAL A 181 10.44 21.05 20.63
CA VAL A 181 10.46 22.46 20.21
C VAL A 181 10.50 22.57 18.69
N PHE A 182 11.33 21.74 18.04
CA PHE A 182 11.52 21.76 16.59
C PHE A 182 10.83 20.58 15.88
N GLU A 183 9.95 19.89 16.53
CA GLU A 183 9.01 18.92 15.96
C GLU A 183 9.63 17.80 15.13
N GLY A 184 10.82 17.36 15.53
CA GLY A 184 11.54 16.28 14.86
C GLY A 184 12.56 16.73 13.81
N GLY A 185 12.49 17.99 13.33
CA GLY A 185 13.53 18.68 12.53
C GLY A 185 13.90 18.03 11.21
N GLU A 186 13.05 18.15 10.18
CA GLU A 186 13.44 17.92 8.79
C GLU A 186 13.10 19.17 7.98
N GLU A 187 14.11 19.95 7.72
CA GLU A 187 14.02 21.14 6.88
C GLU A 187 14.40 20.80 5.45
N ASN A 188 13.78 21.51 4.50
CA ASN A 188 14.01 21.29 3.08
C ASN A 188 15.31 21.94 2.57
N THR A 189 15.88 22.89 3.30
CA THR A 189 17.09 23.59 2.88
C THR A 189 18.26 23.39 3.85
N LEU A 190 19.48 23.43 3.31
CA LEU A 190 20.70 23.34 4.12
C LEU A 190 20.80 24.49 5.13
N PHE A 191 20.34 25.68 4.76
CA PHE A 191 20.37 26.86 5.63
C PHE A 191 19.46 26.67 6.85
N GLU A 192 18.24 26.20 6.65
CA GLU A 192 17.30 25.93 7.75
C GLU A 192 17.83 24.84 8.68
N LYS A 193 18.47 23.79 8.13
CA LYS A 193 19.12 22.75 8.93
C LYS A 193 20.23 23.31 9.82
N ILE A 194 21.06 24.22 9.28
CA ILE A 194 22.11 24.87 10.04
C ILE A 194 21.50 25.81 11.10
N LYS A 195 20.51 26.60 10.72
CA LYS A 195 19.77 27.50 11.62
C LYS A 195 19.23 26.73 12.83
N ARG A 196 18.47 25.67 12.59
CA ARG A 196 17.93 24.83 13.66
C ARG A 196 19.03 24.23 14.53
N LYS A 197 20.11 23.70 13.93
CA LYS A 197 21.22 23.12 14.70
C LYS A 197 21.87 24.11 15.65
N LEU A 198 22.04 25.36 15.22
CA LEU A 198 22.54 26.41 16.09
C LEU A 198 21.55 26.76 17.20
N GLN A 199 20.28 26.84 16.89
CA GLN A 199 19.22 27.05 17.87
C GLN A 199 19.11 25.90 18.87
N GLU A 200 19.18 24.63 18.42
CA GLU A 200 19.23 23.46 19.30
C GLU A 200 20.39 23.52 20.29
N GLN A 201 21.59 23.88 19.81
CA GLN A 201 22.78 23.98 20.66
C GLN A 201 22.64 25.10 21.71
N PHE A 202 22.16 26.26 21.30
CA PHE A 202 21.92 27.39 22.21
C PHE A 202 20.87 27.01 23.28
N LEU A 203 19.73 26.46 22.85
CA LEU A 203 18.67 26.04 23.77
C LEU A 203 19.11 24.88 24.69
N ALA A 204 19.95 23.97 24.22
CA ALA A 204 20.47 22.88 25.05
C ALA A 204 21.29 23.40 26.22
N LEU A 205 22.14 24.43 25.96
CA LEU A 205 22.91 25.08 27.02
C LEU A 205 22.02 25.79 28.05
N GLN A 206 20.91 26.39 27.61
CA GLN A 206 19.96 27.05 28.51
C GLN A 206 19.11 26.02 29.27
N THR A 207 18.71 24.95 28.60
CA THR A 207 17.90 23.87 29.19
C THR A 207 18.65 23.19 30.32
N GLU A 208 19.95 22.93 30.18
CA GLU A 208 20.75 22.28 31.21
C GLU A 208 21.11 23.20 32.39
N LYS A 209 20.91 24.51 32.26
CA LYS A 209 20.92 25.42 33.42
C LYS A 209 19.64 25.34 34.23
N LYS A 210 18.51 24.96 33.61
CA LYS A 210 17.20 24.98 34.22
C LYS A 210 16.77 23.60 34.76
N TYR A 211 17.17 22.52 34.10
CA TYR A 211 16.77 21.15 34.40
C TYR A 211 18.00 20.26 34.68
N SER A 212 17.89 19.39 35.67
CA SER A 212 18.94 18.41 35.98
C SER A 212 19.08 17.35 34.86
N LYS A 213 20.24 16.71 34.77
CA LYS A 213 20.48 15.58 33.84
C LYS A 213 19.42 14.47 33.96
N ASN A 214 18.99 14.17 35.18
CA ASN A 214 17.97 13.17 35.44
C ASN A 214 16.60 13.59 34.91
N GLN A 215 16.21 14.84 35.09
CA GLN A 215 14.96 15.38 34.53
C GLN A 215 14.99 15.38 32.99
N ILE A 216 16.11 15.79 32.39
CA ILE A 216 16.28 15.79 30.93
C ILE A 216 16.19 14.36 30.39
N LEU A 217 16.84 13.38 31.03
CA LEU A 217 16.78 11.99 30.64
C LEU A 217 15.36 11.41 30.81
N GLU A 218 14.69 11.73 31.90
CA GLU A 218 13.30 11.33 32.16
C GLU A 218 12.38 11.85 31.05
N TYR A 219 12.45 13.14 30.72
CA TYR A 219 11.64 13.74 29.66
C TYR A 219 11.94 13.14 28.29
N TYR A 220 13.22 12.90 27.99
CA TYR A 220 13.62 12.26 26.75
C TYR A 220 13.05 10.86 26.62
N LEU A 221 13.21 10.02 27.65
CA LEU A 221 12.72 8.63 27.65
C LEU A 221 11.19 8.54 27.61
N ASN A 222 10.48 9.58 28.08
CA ASN A 222 9.02 9.65 27.99
C ASN A 222 8.50 10.26 26.68
N THR A 223 9.37 10.81 25.81
CA THR A 223 8.94 11.51 24.60
C THR A 223 9.41 10.89 23.30
N ILE A 224 10.44 10.05 23.37
CA ILE A 224 11.04 9.48 22.18
C ILE A 224 10.08 8.55 21.44
N ASN A 225 10.05 8.69 20.11
CA ASN A 225 9.28 7.79 19.24
C ASN A 225 10.06 6.47 19.05
N LEU A 226 9.44 5.37 19.46
CA LEU A 226 9.97 4.01 19.35
C LEU A 226 9.18 3.14 18.35
N GLY A 227 8.48 3.76 17.39
CA GLY A 227 7.72 3.06 16.35
C GLY A 227 6.41 2.45 16.86
N GLN A 228 5.64 1.85 15.95
CA GLN A 228 4.35 1.21 16.30
C GLN A 228 3.40 2.10 17.13
N ASN A 229 3.42 3.40 16.88
CA ASN A 229 2.64 4.38 17.62
C ASN A 229 2.96 4.43 19.12
N THR A 230 4.23 4.21 19.50
CA THR A 230 4.66 4.30 20.90
C THR A 230 5.53 5.53 21.10
N LEU A 231 5.08 6.41 21.99
CA LEU A 231 5.84 7.55 22.47
C LEU A 231 6.26 7.28 23.92
N GLY A 232 7.57 7.19 24.13
CA GLY A 232 8.17 6.86 25.41
C GLY A 232 8.35 5.36 25.68
N VAL A 233 9.27 5.09 26.61
CA VAL A 233 9.77 3.72 26.89
C VAL A 233 8.74 2.80 27.53
N GLN A 234 7.84 3.32 28.38
CA GLN A 234 6.79 2.51 29.01
C GLN A 234 5.81 1.97 27.96
N ALA A 235 5.35 2.85 27.06
CA ALA A 235 4.47 2.45 25.98
C ALA A 235 5.14 1.45 25.03
N ALA A 236 6.42 1.66 24.71
CA ALA A 236 7.19 0.75 23.88
C ALA A 236 7.39 -0.62 24.58
N SER A 237 7.69 -0.64 25.87
CA SER A 237 7.81 -1.87 26.66
C SER A 237 6.53 -2.70 26.60
N LYS A 238 5.38 -2.06 26.83
CA LYS A 238 4.06 -2.72 26.72
C LYS A 238 3.79 -3.19 25.30
N ARG A 239 4.09 -2.36 24.30
CA ARG A 239 3.82 -2.71 22.89
C ARG A 239 4.65 -3.88 22.40
N TYR A 240 5.93 -3.90 22.68
CA TYR A 240 6.84 -4.92 22.14
C TYR A 240 6.93 -6.16 23.00
N PHE A 241 6.87 -6.03 24.33
CA PHE A 241 7.10 -7.12 25.26
C PHE A 241 5.94 -7.46 26.19
N ASN A 242 4.88 -6.64 26.18
CA ASN A 242 3.72 -6.75 27.09
C ASN A 242 4.12 -6.73 28.58
N LYS A 243 5.10 -5.89 28.94
CA LYS A 243 5.63 -5.71 30.28
C LYS A 243 5.62 -4.26 30.70
N ASN A 244 5.68 -3.99 32.00
CA ASN A 244 6.08 -2.67 32.46
C ASN A 244 7.55 -2.43 32.12
N VAL A 245 7.95 -1.18 31.99
CA VAL A 245 9.34 -0.83 31.67
C VAL A 245 10.29 -1.31 32.76
N SER A 246 9.83 -1.31 34.03
CA SER A 246 10.59 -1.84 35.20
C SER A 246 11.01 -3.31 35.06
N ASP A 247 10.28 -4.09 34.26
CA ASP A 247 10.44 -5.55 34.17
C ASP A 247 11.27 -5.97 32.94
N LEU A 248 11.84 -5.00 32.22
CA LEU A 248 12.64 -5.27 31.03
C LEU A 248 13.99 -5.89 31.39
N THR A 249 14.36 -6.93 30.65
CA THR A 249 15.69 -7.49 30.68
C THR A 249 16.70 -6.62 29.94
N LEU A 250 18.00 -6.80 30.19
CA LEU A 250 19.06 -6.08 29.46
C LEU A 250 18.94 -6.24 27.94
N SER A 251 18.58 -7.42 27.47
CA SER A 251 18.36 -7.71 26.06
C SER A 251 17.21 -6.90 25.46
N GLU A 252 16.10 -6.80 26.18
CA GLU A 252 14.92 -6.03 25.78
C GLU A 252 15.20 -4.53 25.82
N CYS A 253 15.97 -4.06 26.81
CA CYS A 253 16.46 -2.68 26.87
C CYS A 253 17.27 -2.31 25.63
N ALA A 254 18.21 -3.18 25.23
CA ALA A 254 19.03 -2.97 24.05
C ALA A 254 18.21 -3.00 22.72
N VAL A 255 17.15 -3.80 22.64
CA VAL A 255 16.20 -3.77 21.50
C VAL A 255 15.52 -2.42 21.41
N LEU A 256 14.98 -1.89 22.52
CA LEU A 256 14.29 -0.58 22.51
C LEU A 256 15.24 0.55 22.15
N ALA A 257 16.44 0.58 22.76
CA ALA A 257 17.46 1.58 22.43
C ALA A 257 17.92 1.50 20.96
N GLY A 258 17.88 0.31 20.35
CA GLY A 258 18.21 0.10 18.94
C GLY A 258 17.19 0.70 17.94
N ILE A 259 16.02 1.14 18.38
CA ILE A 259 14.97 1.69 17.50
C ILE A 259 15.22 3.16 17.17
N THR A 260 15.87 3.91 18.04
CA THR A 260 15.87 5.38 18.13
C THR A 260 16.18 6.14 16.84
N GLN A 261 17.24 5.77 16.13
CA GLN A 261 17.74 6.52 14.97
C GLN A 261 16.76 6.55 13.79
N ASN A 262 16.02 5.47 13.59
CA ASN A 262 15.02 5.36 12.54
C ASN A 262 13.97 4.31 12.94
N PRO A 263 12.89 4.75 13.62
CA PRO A 263 11.86 3.85 14.14
C PRO A 263 11.20 2.94 13.11
N SER A 264 11.12 3.36 11.86
CA SER A 264 10.58 2.54 10.78
C SER A 264 11.60 1.50 10.30
N ALA A 265 12.86 1.89 10.08
CA ALA A 265 13.90 1.00 9.56
C ALA A 265 14.40 -0.02 10.58
N TYR A 266 14.40 0.33 11.87
CA TYR A 266 14.84 -0.53 12.97
C TYR A 266 13.70 -1.08 13.82
N ASN A 267 12.49 -1.11 13.27
CA ASN A 267 11.33 -1.69 13.93
C ASN A 267 11.54 -3.20 14.18
N PRO A 268 11.49 -3.68 15.44
CA PRO A 268 11.78 -5.08 15.73
C PRO A 268 10.71 -6.06 15.25
N ILE A 269 9.52 -5.57 14.87
CA ILE A 269 8.45 -6.40 14.30
C ILE A 269 8.61 -6.54 12.79
N SER A 270 8.77 -5.43 12.08
CA SER A 270 8.83 -5.42 10.61
C SER A 270 10.25 -5.69 10.07
N HIS A 271 11.29 -5.32 10.84
CA HIS A 271 12.69 -5.44 10.46
C HIS A 271 13.56 -6.05 11.58
N PRO A 272 13.25 -7.26 12.07
CA PRO A 272 13.94 -7.86 13.23
C PRO A 272 15.43 -8.02 13.01
N ALA A 273 15.88 -8.37 11.79
CA ALA A 273 17.30 -8.53 11.48
C ALA A 273 18.09 -7.21 11.59
N LYS A 274 17.52 -6.10 11.12
CA LYS A 274 18.17 -4.78 11.23
C LYS A 274 18.20 -4.29 12.67
N ASN A 275 17.12 -4.51 13.44
CA ASN A 275 17.10 -4.17 14.85
C ASN A 275 18.11 -5.04 15.63
N SER A 276 18.27 -6.33 15.28
CA SER A 276 19.26 -7.23 15.91
C SER A 276 20.69 -6.73 15.73
N GLN A 277 21.02 -6.22 14.54
CA GLN A 277 22.33 -5.58 14.31
C GLN A 277 22.51 -4.34 15.20
N LYS A 278 21.47 -3.51 15.33
CA LYS A 278 21.49 -2.33 16.20
C LYS A 278 21.57 -2.72 17.69
N ARG A 279 20.82 -3.72 18.13
CA ARG A 279 20.92 -4.27 19.48
C ARG A 279 22.36 -4.68 19.81
N THR A 280 23.02 -5.40 18.89
CA THR A 280 24.44 -5.77 19.06
C THR A 280 25.33 -4.54 19.19
N THR A 281 25.07 -3.47 18.41
CA THR A 281 25.80 -2.20 18.51
C THR A 281 25.60 -1.55 19.89
N VAL A 282 24.35 -1.49 20.38
CA VAL A 282 24.01 -0.94 21.72
C VAL A 282 24.79 -1.70 22.81
N LEU A 283 24.69 -3.02 22.82
CA LEU A 283 25.39 -3.86 23.80
C LEU A 283 26.91 -3.69 23.74
N THR A 284 27.47 -3.57 22.53
CA THR A 284 28.91 -3.31 22.36
C THR A 284 29.30 -1.96 22.95
N TYR A 285 28.51 -0.92 22.77
CA TYR A 285 28.77 0.39 23.35
C TYR A 285 28.63 0.35 24.89
N MET A 286 27.58 -0.30 25.40
CA MET A 286 27.41 -0.47 26.86
C MET A 286 28.62 -1.17 27.50
N LYS A 287 29.12 -2.25 26.85
CA LYS A 287 30.33 -2.93 27.31
C LYS A 287 31.57 -2.04 27.28
N ASN A 288 31.82 -1.35 26.16
CA ASN A 288 32.99 -0.51 25.95
C ASN A 288 33.01 0.68 26.93
N GLN A 289 31.85 1.14 27.35
CA GLN A 289 31.63 2.25 28.28
C GLN A 289 31.56 1.76 29.74
N GLY A 290 31.67 0.46 30.00
CA GLY A 290 31.70 -0.10 31.32
C GLY A 290 30.35 -0.26 32.03
N TYR A 291 29.23 -0.10 31.31
CA TYR A 291 27.89 -0.30 31.88
C TYR A 291 27.54 -1.78 32.08
N ILE A 292 28.13 -2.66 31.29
CA ILE A 292 27.94 -4.11 31.40
C ILE A 292 29.29 -4.84 31.32
N SER A 293 29.38 -5.96 32.00
CA SER A 293 30.55 -6.85 31.96
C SER A 293 30.65 -7.65 30.65
N SER A 294 31.84 -8.19 30.36
CA SER A 294 32.02 -9.09 29.19
C SER A 294 31.14 -10.35 29.27
N LYS A 295 30.83 -10.82 30.47
CA LYS A 295 29.93 -11.97 30.67
C LYS A 295 28.49 -11.60 30.33
N GLU A 296 27.97 -10.49 30.87
CA GLU A 296 26.62 -10.00 30.59
C GLU A 296 26.44 -9.72 29.08
N TYR A 297 27.43 -9.14 28.43
CA TYR A 297 27.43 -8.94 26.98
C TYR A 297 27.27 -10.25 26.22
N THR A 298 28.09 -11.28 26.57
CA THR A 298 28.05 -12.55 25.85
C THR A 298 26.74 -13.30 26.11
N ASP A 299 26.27 -13.31 27.33
CA ASP A 299 25.04 -13.98 27.73
C ASP A 299 23.83 -13.30 27.09
N THR A 300 23.83 -11.96 27.04
CA THR A 300 22.75 -11.18 26.40
C THR A 300 22.73 -11.37 24.90
N LEU A 301 23.88 -11.50 24.21
CA LEU A 301 23.89 -11.76 22.78
C LEU A 301 23.22 -13.09 22.38
N ARG A 302 23.33 -14.10 23.25
CA ARG A 302 22.70 -15.42 23.06
C ARG A 302 21.18 -15.41 23.30
N ASP A 303 20.68 -14.37 23.98
CA ASP A 303 19.23 -14.25 24.26
C ASP A 303 18.41 -14.05 22.97
N PRO A 304 17.52 -14.98 22.61
CA PRO A 304 16.67 -14.89 21.43
C PRO A 304 15.47 -13.93 21.65
N VAL A 305 15.76 -12.70 22.05
CA VAL A 305 14.78 -11.68 22.43
C VAL A 305 13.69 -11.40 21.38
N TYR A 306 13.99 -11.59 20.08
CA TYR A 306 13.05 -11.35 18.98
C TYR A 306 11.87 -12.33 18.97
N ASP A 307 12.01 -13.47 19.61
CA ASP A 307 10.95 -14.46 19.74
C ASP A 307 9.88 -14.03 20.76
N ARG A 308 10.25 -13.11 21.67
CA ARG A 308 9.34 -12.52 22.68
C ARG A 308 8.55 -11.33 22.16
N ILE A 309 8.93 -10.79 21.01
CA ILE A 309 8.30 -9.57 20.48
C ILE A 309 6.86 -9.84 20.08
N GLN A 310 5.96 -9.02 20.59
CA GLN A 310 4.53 -9.10 20.33
C GLN A 310 4.22 -8.65 18.89
N LYS A 311 3.90 -9.58 18.00
CA LYS A 311 3.47 -9.28 16.62
C LYS A 311 2.10 -8.61 16.58
N VAL A 312 1.25 -8.90 17.57
CA VAL A 312 -0.08 -8.32 17.73
C VAL A 312 -0.11 -7.49 19.02
N ASN A 313 -0.70 -6.31 18.97
CA ASN A 313 -0.85 -5.47 20.16
C ASN A 313 -1.85 -6.12 21.12
N LYS A 314 -1.39 -6.53 22.34
CA LYS A 314 -2.21 -7.17 23.37
C LYS A 314 -2.71 -6.21 24.45
N GLN A 315 -2.42 -4.92 24.33
CA GLN A 315 -2.95 -3.97 25.32
C GLN A 315 -4.47 -3.99 25.29
N THR A 316 -5.06 -4.45 26.35
CA THR A 316 -6.50 -4.32 26.63
C THR A 316 -6.78 -2.88 27.03
N PHE A 317 -7.17 -2.08 26.06
CA PHE A 317 -7.76 -0.76 26.34
C PHE A 317 -9.20 -0.94 26.83
N SER A 318 -9.69 0.01 27.63
CA SER A 318 -11.13 0.09 27.87
C SER A 318 -11.87 0.14 26.52
N SER A 319 -13.04 -0.45 26.43
CA SER A 319 -13.81 -0.53 25.16
C SER A 319 -14.11 0.84 24.53
N SER A 320 -13.99 1.93 25.30
CA SER A 320 -14.12 3.32 24.84
C SER A 320 -12.86 3.88 24.15
N SER A 321 -11.72 3.18 24.23
CA SER A 321 -10.43 3.63 23.66
C SER A 321 -10.02 2.86 22.40
N ILE A 322 -10.71 1.78 22.04
CA ILE A 322 -10.41 1.00 20.85
C ILE A 322 -10.94 1.71 19.62
N THR A 323 -10.03 2.06 18.70
CA THR A 323 -10.39 2.70 17.43
C THR A 323 -11.13 1.76 16.50
N SER A 324 -12.09 2.27 15.73
CA SER A 324 -12.77 1.51 14.68
C SER A 324 -11.80 1.22 13.51
N TYR A 325 -12.17 0.31 12.59
CA TYR A 325 -11.39 0.10 11.37
C TYR A 325 -11.34 1.36 10.48
N PHE A 326 -12.43 2.13 10.47
CA PHE A 326 -12.48 3.41 9.78
C PHE A 326 -11.50 4.40 10.42
N THR A 327 -11.52 4.53 11.73
CA THR A 327 -10.62 5.43 12.47
C THR A 327 -9.16 5.04 12.30
N ASP A 328 -8.84 3.73 12.26
CA ASP A 328 -7.48 3.27 11.99
C ASP A 328 -6.98 3.70 10.60
N ALA A 329 -7.83 3.55 9.57
CA ALA A 329 -7.51 3.96 8.21
C ALA A 329 -7.37 5.49 8.09
N LEU A 330 -8.26 6.25 8.76
CA LEU A 330 -8.17 7.70 8.85
C LEU A 330 -6.85 8.16 9.49
N ILE A 331 -6.47 7.58 10.61
CA ILE A 331 -5.20 7.88 11.31
C ILE A 331 -4.01 7.65 10.38
N GLU A 332 -4.01 6.53 9.66
CA GLU A 332 -2.93 6.22 8.72
C GLU A 332 -2.85 7.25 7.60
N GLN A 333 -3.99 7.61 7.00
CA GLN A 333 -4.01 8.66 5.97
C GLN A 333 -3.53 10.01 6.51
N VAL A 334 -3.99 10.42 7.69
CA VAL A 334 -3.54 11.69 8.32
C VAL A 334 -2.03 11.72 8.50
N ILE A 335 -1.43 10.62 8.99
CA ILE A 335 0.02 10.53 9.16
C ILE A 335 0.74 10.68 7.80
N GLN A 336 0.26 9.97 6.77
CA GLN A 336 0.87 10.05 5.44
C GLN A 336 0.71 11.44 4.82
N ASP A 337 -0.47 12.06 4.95
CA ASP A 337 -0.74 13.39 4.41
C ASP A 337 0.06 14.48 5.14
N LEU A 338 0.21 14.42 6.47
CA LEU A 338 1.08 15.31 7.22
C LEU A 338 2.53 15.19 6.76
N LYS A 339 3.00 13.98 6.46
CA LYS A 339 4.34 13.76 5.90
C LYS A 339 4.47 14.32 4.50
N ALA A 340 3.53 14.00 3.61
CA ALA A 340 3.62 14.34 2.19
C ALA A 340 3.33 15.81 1.89
N LYS A 341 2.33 16.41 2.58
CA LYS A 341 1.82 17.76 2.28
C LYS A 341 2.39 18.83 3.20
N CYS A 342 2.70 18.47 4.47
CA CYS A 342 3.28 19.42 5.44
C CYS A 342 4.79 19.23 5.62
N GLY A 343 5.41 18.22 4.98
CA GLY A 343 6.83 17.92 5.13
C GLY A 343 7.22 17.40 6.52
N TYR A 344 6.25 16.87 7.29
CA TYR A 344 6.50 16.35 8.63
C TYR A 344 7.29 15.05 8.57
N THR A 345 8.17 14.88 9.54
CA THR A 345 8.73 13.55 9.82
C THR A 345 7.63 12.63 10.37
N GLU A 346 7.89 11.34 10.41
CA GLU A 346 7.00 10.39 11.07
C GLU A 346 6.75 10.78 12.53
N THR A 347 7.80 11.20 13.25
CA THR A 347 7.71 11.66 14.64
C THR A 347 6.86 12.93 14.79
N GLN A 348 7.04 13.90 13.89
CA GLN A 348 6.23 15.12 13.88
C GLN A 348 4.76 14.84 13.60
N ALA A 349 4.48 13.98 12.63
CA ALA A 349 3.11 13.59 12.28
C ALA A 349 2.41 12.89 13.47
N TYR A 350 3.12 11.98 14.16
CA TYR A 350 2.61 11.35 15.38
C TYR A 350 2.39 12.36 16.52
N ASN A 351 3.35 13.25 16.76
CA ASN A 351 3.21 14.29 17.77
C ASN A 351 2.05 15.24 17.46
N ALA A 352 1.90 15.65 16.20
CA ALA A 352 0.78 16.47 15.76
C ALA A 352 -0.56 15.76 16.06
N LEU A 353 -0.68 14.50 15.60
CA LEU A 353 -1.90 13.72 15.73
C LEU A 353 -2.30 13.46 17.20
N TYR A 354 -1.35 13.23 18.09
CA TYR A 354 -1.67 12.75 19.45
C TYR A 354 -1.43 13.76 20.56
N SER A 355 -0.78 14.90 20.27
CA SER A 355 -0.35 15.84 21.31
C SER A 355 -0.69 17.31 21.04
N ARG A 356 -1.16 17.66 19.83
CA ARG A 356 -1.43 19.04 19.44
C ARG A 356 -2.90 19.45 19.49
N GLY A 357 -3.81 18.55 19.87
CA GLY A 357 -5.24 18.87 19.96
C GLY A 357 -5.87 19.19 18.61
N LEU A 358 -5.64 18.35 17.62
CA LEU A 358 -6.24 18.51 16.30
C LEU A 358 -7.75 18.24 16.36
N THR A 359 -8.51 18.94 15.55
CA THR A 359 -9.87 18.55 15.17
C THR A 359 -9.85 18.01 13.76
N ILE A 360 -10.16 16.72 13.60
CA ILE A 360 -10.17 16.01 12.32
C ILE A 360 -11.61 15.81 11.88
N TYR A 361 -12.01 16.51 10.84
CA TYR A 361 -13.35 16.39 10.23
C TYR A 361 -13.34 15.18 9.28
N SER A 362 -13.83 14.04 9.76
CA SER A 362 -13.85 12.82 8.98
C SER A 362 -14.99 12.81 7.96
N THR A 363 -14.86 11.94 6.95
CA THR A 363 -15.92 11.69 5.96
C THR A 363 -16.96 10.69 6.45
N GLN A 364 -16.78 10.12 7.65
CA GLN A 364 -17.64 9.06 8.17
C GLN A 364 -19.07 9.54 8.35
N ASP A 365 -20.01 8.80 7.77
CA ASP A 365 -21.40 8.86 8.13
C ASP A 365 -21.68 7.86 9.26
N LYS A 366 -22.01 8.37 10.44
CA LYS A 366 -22.21 7.56 11.65
C LYS A 366 -23.34 6.54 11.51
N SER A 367 -24.39 6.86 10.77
CA SER A 367 -25.55 5.97 10.58
C SER A 367 -25.21 4.86 9.60
N MET A 368 -24.51 5.19 8.51
CA MET A 368 -24.00 4.20 7.56
C MET A 368 -22.98 3.28 8.21
N GLN A 369 -22.02 3.82 8.97
CA GLN A 369 -21.04 3.01 9.70
C GLN A 369 -21.71 2.03 10.66
N LYS A 370 -22.68 2.51 11.48
CA LYS A 370 -23.45 1.66 12.39
C LYS A 370 -24.22 0.54 11.66
N THR A 371 -24.77 0.87 10.49
CA THR A 371 -25.48 -0.11 9.67
C THR A 371 -24.51 -1.17 9.16
N VAL A 372 -23.37 -0.78 8.61
CA VAL A 372 -22.35 -1.71 8.08
C VAL A 372 -21.79 -2.57 9.22
N ASP A 373 -21.43 -2.00 10.37
CA ASP A 373 -20.95 -2.74 11.55
C ASP A 373 -21.96 -3.80 12.00
N SER A 374 -23.23 -3.43 12.12
CA SER A 374 -24.30 -4.35 12.52
C SER A 374 -24.50 -5.49 11.53
N MET A 375 -24.44 -5.19 10.23
CA MET A 375 -24.63 -6.18 9.18
C MET A 375 -23.44 -7.13 9.09
N MET A 376 -22.21 -6.61 9.14
CA MET A 376 -20.97 -7.39 9.08
C MET A 376 -20.82 -8.34 10.27
N ASN A 377 -21.34 -7.99 11.43
CA ASN A 377 -21.30 -8.83 12.63
C ASN A 377 -22.49 -9.78 12.75
N ASN A 378 -23.47 -9.69 11.84
CA ASN A 378 -24.66 -10.53 11.90
C ASN A 378 -24.38 -11.98 11.44
N LYS A 379 -24.36 -12.89 12.39
CA LYS A 379 -24.02 -14.32 12.19
C LYS A 379 -24.89 -15.02 11.16
N LYS A 380 -26.13 -14.55 10.90
CA LYS A 380 -27.07 -15.19 9.95
C LYS A 380 -26.55 -15.24 8.51
N TYR A 381 -25.67 -14.31 8.11
CA TYR A 381 -25.12 -14.27 6.76
C TYR A 381 -24.01 -15.28 6.54
N TYR A 382 -23.25 -15.58 7.57
CA TYR A 382 -22.08 -16.42 7.45
C TYR A 382 -22.41 -17.92 7.51
N PRO A 383 -21.54 -18.76 6.93
CA PRO A 383 -21.76 -20.21 6.99
C PRO A 383 -21.95 -20.71 8.42
N ALA A 384 -22.95 -21.56 8.63
CA ALA A 384 -23.22 -22.19 9.94
C ALA A 384 -22.01 -23.00 10.46
N ASN A 385 -21.14 -23.45 9.57
CA ASN A 385 -19.91 -24.17 9.88
C ASN A 385 -18.70 -23.24 10.06
N SER A 386 -18.92 -21.94 10.33
CA SER A 386 -17.84 -20.99 10.70
C SER A 386 -16.95 -21.59 11.77
N ARG A 387 -15.66 -21.35 11.68
CA ARG A 387 -14.64 -21.92 12.55
C ARG A 387 -13.70 -20.85 13.05
N TYR A 388 -12.99 -21.16 14.13
CA TYR A 388 -11.92 -20.30 14.63
C TYR A 388 -10.60 -20.79 14.07
N GLU A 389 -9.88 -19.92 13.39
CA GLU A 389 -8.50 -20.16 12.96
C GLU A 389 -7.54 -19.84 14.10
N LEU A 390 -6.62 -20.73 14.35
CA LEU A 390 -5.64 -20.61 15.42
C LEU A 390 -4.31 -20.08 14.89
N THR A 391 -3.88 -18.95 15.41
CA THR A 391 -2.47 -18.53 15.41
C THR A 391 -1.90 -18.84 16.79
N TYR A 392 -0.81 -19.60 16.82
CA TYR A 392 -0.17 -20.03 18.06
C TYR A 392 1.32 -19.85 18.02
N GLN A 393 1.85 -19.30 19.09
CA GLN A 393 3.28 -19.18 19.34
C GLN A 393 3.54 -19.36 20.84
N LEU A 394 4.52 -20.18 21.19
CA LEU A 394 4.98 -20.40 22.56
C LEU A 394 6.50 -20.27 22.59
N ILE A 395 6.99 -19.40 23.44
CA ILE A 395 8.43 -19.14 23.63
C ILE A 395 8.82 -19.63 25.01
N VAL A 396 9.78 -20.55 25.03
CA VAL A 396 10.23 -21.24 26.24
C VAL A 396 11.73 -21.07 26.38
N THR A 397 12.20 -20.75 27.59
CA THR A 397 13.62 -20.83 27.96
C THR A 397 13.81 -22.11 28.77
N HIS A 398 14.63 -23.03 28.26
CA HIS A 398 14.99 -24.27 28.94
C HIS A 398 16.04 -24.01 30.06
N LYS A 399 16.23 -25.02 30.94
CA LYS A 399 17.14 -24.91 32.06
C LYS A 399 18.59 -24.60 31.66
N ASP A 400 19.02 -25.03 30.50
CA ASP A 400 20.34 -24.73 29.90
C ASP A 400 20.48 -23.32 29.32
N GLY A 401 19.45 -22.48 29.47
CA GLY A 401 19.40 -21.13 28.89
C GLY A 401 18.97 -21.09 27.41
N THR A 402 18.77 -22.24 26.78
CA THR A 402 18.34 -22.31 25.38
C THR A 402 16.89 -21.83 25.25
N GLN A 403 16.64 -20.86 24.36
CA GLN A 403 15.29 -20.40 24.08
C GLN A 403 14.79 -21.01 22.79
N ILE A 404 13.60 -21.63 22.85
CA ILE A 404 12.94 -22.26 21.69
C ILE A 404 11.57 -21.62 21.47
N THR A 405 11.30 -21.30 20.22
CA THR A 405 9.97 -20.81 19.76
C THR A 405 9.22 -21.93 19.09
N TYR A 406 8.12 -22.32 19.69
CA TYR A 406 7.17 -23.26 19.10
C TYR A 406 6.03 -22.52 18.40
N SER A 407 5.81 -22.86 17.14
CA SER A 407 4.74 -22.31 16.31
C SER A 407 3.56 -23.26 16.19
N PHE A 408 2.46 -22.79 15.58
CA PHE A 408 1.36 -23.68 15.18
C PHE A 408 1.82 -24.77 14.20
N SER A 409 2.85 -24.52 13.37
CA SER A 409 3.43 -25.53 12.49
C SER A 409 4.06 -26.68 13.30
N ASP A 410 4.76 -26.37 14.37
CA ASP A 410 5.38 -27.38 15.24
C ASP A 410 4.31 -28.16 16.02
N MET A 411 3.27 -27.48 16.48
CA MET A 411 2.10 -28.12 17.05
C MET A 411 1.44 -29.12 16.05
N LYS A 412 1.31 -28.75 14.76
CA LYS A 412 0.81 -29.67 13.71
C LYS A 412 1.71 -30.89 13.55
N LYS A 413 3.02 -30.68 13.47
CA LYS A 413 4.01 -31.77 13.35
C LYS A 413 3.92 -32.72 14.57
N TRP A 414 3.85 -32.16 15.78
CA TRP A 414 3.75 -32.93 17.02
C TRP A 414 2.47 -33.78 17.07
N PHE A 415 1.31 -33.22 16.76
CA PHE A 415 0.05 -33.97 16.71
C PHE A 415 0.09 -35.09 15.66
N LYS A 416 0.67 -34.82 14.49
CA LYS A 416 0.84 -35.83 13.43
C LYS A 416 1.76 -36.99 13.87
N SER A 417 2.91 -36.67 14.45
CA SER A 417 3.93 -37.68 14.83
C SER A 417 3.55 -38.45 16.10
N ARG A 418 3.18 -37.74 17.17
CA ARG A 418 2.98 -38.35 18.49
C ARG A 418 1.55 -38.81 18.76
N LYS A 419 0.55 -38.20 18.15
CA LYS A 419 -0.88 -38.54 18.35
C LYS A 419 -1.53 -39.14 17.10
N LYS A 420 -0.77 -39.32 16.01
CA LYS A 420 -1.28 -39.80 14.70
C LYS A 420 -2.53 -39.01 14.23
N LYS A 421 -2.62 -37.73 14.62
CA LYS A 421 -3.76 -36.85 14.37
C LYS A 421 -3.37 -35.64 13.52
N VAL A 422 -4.02 -35.45 12.40
CA VAL A 422 -3.87 -34.23 11.58
C VAL A 422 -4.78 -33.15 12.13
N ILE A 423 -4.24 -32.01 12.52
CA ILE A 423 -4.99 -30.82 12.93
C ILE A 423 -4.90 -29.75 11.83
N SER A 424 -6.05 -29.19 11.45
CA SER A 424 -6.13 -28.21 10.35
C SER A 424 -5.81 -26.78 10.80
N GLY A 425 -5.93 -26.48 12.08
CA GLY A 425 -5.90 -25.12 12.61
C GLY A 425 -7.26 -24.43 12.66
N LEU A 426 -8.27 -25.05 12.07
CA LEU A 426 -9.64 -24.57 12.11
C LEU A 426 -10.49 -25.35 13.11
N TYR A 427 -11.08 -24.65 14.08
CA TYR A 427 -11.82 -25.25 15.19
C TYR A 427 -13.27 -24.79 15.24
N LYS A 428 -14.20 -25.73 15.44
CA LYS A 428 -15.63 -25.38 15.66
C LYS A 428 -15.84 -24.64 16.99
N LYS A 429 -15.04 -24.96 18.01
CA LYS A 429 -15.13 -24.37 19.36
C LYS A 429 -13.76 -23.93 19.82
N LYS A 430 -13.63 -22.74 20.40
CA LYS A 430 -12.39 -22.22 21.01
C LYS A 430 -11.85 -23.16 22.09
N SER A 431 -12.75 -23.83 22.85
CA SER A 431 -12.37 -24.80 23.88
C SER A 431 -11.58 -26.00 23.33
N THR A 432 -11.92 -26.49 22.12
CA THR A 432 -11.19 -27.58 21.47
C THR A 432 -9.76 -27.17 21.12
N ALA A 433 -9.58 -25.95 20.57
CA ALA A 433 -8.25 -25.41 20.30
C ALA A 433 -7.42 -25.29 21.60
N ARG A 434 -8.01 -24.67 22.62
CA ARG A 434 -7.35 -24.50 23.93
C ARG A 434 -6.95 -25.84 24.57
N LYS A 435 -7.79 -26.88 24.45
CA LYS A 435 -7.46 -28.23 24.93
C LYS A 435 -6.24 -28.80 24.20
N GLN A 436 -6.16 -28.64 22.90
CA GLN A 436 -5.01 -29.08 22.10
C GLN A 436 -3.75 -28.27 22.40
N ILE A 437 -3.88 -26.95 22.55
CA ILE A 437 -2.78 -26.09 22.98
C ILE A 437 -2.24 -26.56 24.34
N LYS A 438 -3.13 -26.82 25.34
CA LYS A 438 -2.73 -27.31 26.66
C LYS A 438 -1.96 -28.63 26.55
N GLN A 439 -2.39 -29.56 25.69
CA GLN A 439 -1.69 -30.82 25.46
C GLN A 439 -0.31 -30.62 24.82
N PHE A 440 -0.22 -29.77 23.82
CA PHE A 440 1.04 -29.47 23.17
C PHE A 440 2.00 -28.75 24.11
N ARG A 441 1.51 -27.71 24.79
CA ARG A 441 2.28 -26.95 25.78
C ARG A 441 2.86 -27.86 26.87
N ALA A 442 2.05 -28.76 27.43
CA ALA A 442 2.49 -29.71 28.44
C ALA A 442 3.57 -30.71 27.95
N ALA A 443 3.57 -31.00 26.64
CA ALA A 443 4.57 -31.86 26.02
C ALA A 443 5.88 -31.13 25.65
N MET A 444 5.83 -29.80 25.50
CA MET A 444 6.98 -28.98 25.16
C MET A 444 7.70 -28.40 26.41
N LEU A 445 7.01 -28.39 27.55
CA LEU A 445 7.53 -27.84 28.80
C LEU A 445 8.04 -28.98 29.72
N THR A 446 9.23 -28.81 30.27
CA THR A 446 9.76 -29.59 31.36
C THR A 446 9.59 -28.86 32.71
N LYS A 447 9.83 -29.52 33.83
CA LYS A 447 9.59 -28.96 35.17
C LYS A 447 10.37 -27.68 35.47
N ASN A 448 11.47 -27.44 34.74
CA ASN A 448 12.39 -26.34 34.99
C ASN A 448 12.42 -25.30 33.86
N ASP A 449 11.48 -25.37 32.93
CA ASP A 449 11.40 -24.43 31.81
C ASP A 449 10.60 -23.19 32.21
N THR A 450 11.03 -22.05 31.71
CA THR A 450 10.34 -20.77 31.90
C THR A 450 9.62 -20.37 30.61
N VAL A 451 8.30 -20.17 30.71
CA VAL A 451 7.52 -19.63 29.58
C VAL A 451 7.74 -18.13 29.51
N GLN A 452 8.40 -17.66 28.47
CA GLN A 452 8.65 -16.24 28.21
C GLN A 452 7.43 -15.54 27.65
N SER A 453 6.77 -16.17 26.68
CA SER A 453 5.49 -15.67 26.14
C SER A 453 4.67 -16.79 25.51
N GLU A 454 3.35 -16.61 25.51
CA GLU A 454 2.43 -17.47 24.79
C GLU A 454 1.39 -16.64 24.07
N THR A 455 1.31 -16.79 22.73
CA THR A 455 0.31 -16.13 21.90
C THR A 455 -0.72 -17.12 21.42
N ILE A 456 -1.98 -16.85 21.70
CA ILE A 456 -3.13 -17.66 21.29
C ILE A 456 -4.17 -16.72 20.68
N ASP A 457 -4.23 -16.65 19.35
CA ASP A 457 -5.28 -15.93 18.65
C ASP A 457 -6.23 -16.92 17.99
N LEU A 458 -7.52 -16.73 18.22
CA LEU A 458 -8.62 -17.54 17.70
C LEU A 458 -9.60 -16.62 16.99
N VAL A 459 -9.33 -16.40 15.71
CA VAL A 459 -10.09 -15.52 14.83
C VAL A 459 -11.21 -16.31 14.16
N ILE A 460 -12.44 -15.76 14.16
CA ILE A 460 -13.57 -16.43 13.51
C ILE A 460 -13.44 -16.34 11.99
N GLU A 461 -13.60 -17.47 11.31
CA GLU A 461 -13.50 -17.58 9.85
C GLU A 461 -14.79 -18.16 9.22
N PRO A 462 -15.14 -17.79 7.98
CA PRO A 462 -14.45 -16.85 7.12
C PRO A 462 -14.56 -15.39 7.60
N GLN A 463 -13.58 -14.57 7.23
CA GLN A 463 -13.54 -13.14 7.42
C GLN A 463 -14.22 -12.39 6.27
N SER A 464 -14.46 -11.09 6.47
CA SER A 464 -14.99 -10.20 5.43
C SER A 464 -14.52 -8.76 5.70
N SER A 465 -14.42 -7.97 4.63
CA SER A 465 -14.29 -6.51 4.70
C SER A 465 -15.36 -5.84 3.84
N PHE A 466 -15.76 -4.64 4.22
CA PHE A 466 -16.78 -3.85 3.53
C PHE A 466 -16.35 -2.38 3.46
N VAL A 467 -16.50 -1.77 2.29
CA VAL A 467 -16.17 -0.35 2.04
C VAL A 467 -17.37 0.30 1.38
N VAL A 468 -17.73 1.51 1.81
CA VAL A 468 -18.76 2.37 1.19
C VAL A 468 -18.14 3.71 0.84
N ILE A 469 -18.24 4.09 -0.45
CA ILE A 469 -17.71 5.34 -0.99
C ILE A 469 -18.87 6.15 -1.59
N ASP A 470 -18.91 7.43 -1.31
CA ASP A 470 -19.63 8.40 -2.10
C ASP A 470 -18.85 8.61 -3.40
N GLN A 471 -19.34 8.04 -4.51
CA GLN A 471 -18.64 8.08 -5.78
C GLN A 471 -18.46 9.50 -6.34
N HIS A 472 -19.31 10.46 -5.95
CA HIS A 472 -19.25 11.82 -6.47
C HIS A 472 -18.13 12.66 -5.87
N THR A 473 -17.66 12.26 -4.69
CA THR A 473 -16.62 13.00 -3.95
C THR A 473 -15.36 12.19 -3.70
N GLY A 474 -15.44 10.87 -3.70
CA GLY A 474 -14.38 9.96 -3.23
C GLY A 474 -14.39 9.75 -1.71
N ALA A 475 -15.31 10.37 -0.98
CA ALA A 475 -15.39 10.27 0.47
C ALA A 475 -15.78 8.86 0.92
N VAL A 476 -14.96 8.24 1.78
CA VAL A 476 -15.29 6.95 2.41
C VAL A 476 -16.30 7.21 3.51
N LYS A 477 -17.53 6.74 3.35
CA LYS A 477 -18.64 6.96 4.29
C LYS A 477 -18.70 5.93 5.41
N ALA A 478 -18.31 4.69 5.12
CA ALA A 478 -18.22 3.61 6.10
C ALA A 478 -17.18 2.58 5.68
N LEU A 479 -16.51 1.97 6.67
CA LEU A 479 -15.52 0.94 6.43
C LEU A 479 -15.45 -0.05 7.59
N VAL A 480 -15.47 -1.36 7.26
CA VAL A 480 -15.26 -2.45 8.21
C VAL A 480 -14.19 -3.39 7.67
N GLY A 481 -13.10 -3.55 8.41
CA GLY A 481 -11.93 -4.35 8.01
C GLY A 481 -11.93 -5.79 8.54
N GLY A 482 -12.99 -6.24 9.20
CA GLY A 482 -13.05 -7.61 9.71
C GLY A 482 -14.38 -7.95 10.36
N ARG A 483 -14.66 -9.26 10.41
CA ARG A 483 -15.80 -9.84 11.10
C ARG A 483 -15.47 -10.12 12.57
N GLY A 484 -16.40 -9.85 13.47
CA GLY A 484 -16.26 -10.05 14.91
C GLY A 484 -15.87 -8.78 15.66
N ASP A 485 -15.79 -8.89 16.98
CA ASP A 485 -15.43 -7.75 17.82
C ASP A 485 -13.96 -7.38 17.61
N LYS A 486 -13.72 -6.10 17.43
CA LYS A 486 -12.37 -5.54 17.37
C LYS A 486 -11.87 -5.34 18.80
N ASN A 487 -10.81 -6.05 19.16
CA ASN A 487 -10.29 -6.13 20.53
C ASN A 487 -9.08 -5.22 20.81
N ALA A 488 -8.55 -4.57 19.79
CA ALA A 488 -7.43 -3.64 19.89
C ALA A 488 -7.45 -2.62 18.75
N SER A 489 -6.88 -1.44 18.97
CA SER A 489 -6.63 -0.44 17.95
C SER A 489 -5.54 -0.91 16.96
N ARG A 490 -5.61 -0.44 15.72
CA ARG A 490 -4.60 -0.70 14.66
C ARG A 490 -4.30 -2.19 14.44
N THR A 491 -5.34 -3.02 14.47
CA THR A 491 -5.28 -4.42 14.05
C THR A 491 -5.44 -4.52 12.53
N LEU A 492 -5.16 -5.69 11.96
CA LEU A 492 -5.26 -5.94 10.52
C LEU A 492 -6.62 -5.47 9.95
N ASN A 493 -6.57 -4.44 9.14
CA ASN A 493 -7.71 -3.90 8.41
C ASN A 493 -7.76 -4.52 7.01
N ARG A 494 -8.62 -5.52 6.80
CA ARG A 494 -8.70 -6.24 5.53
C ARG A 494 -9.26 -5.40 4.38
N ALA A 495 -9.75 -4.21 4.67
CA ALA A 495 -10.20 -3.27 3.65
C ALA A 495 -9.05 -2.46 3.04
N THR A 496 -7.99 -2.17 3.82
CA THR A 496 -6.88 -1.30 3.44
C THR A 496 -5.53 -2.01 3.41
N ASP A 497 -5.29 -2.99 4.32
CA ASP A 497 -3.96 -3.58 4.52
C ASP A 497 -3.81 -4.97 3.87
N SER A 498 -4.93 -5.60 3.49
CA SER A 498 -4.92 -6.96 2.95
C SER A 498 -5.08 -6.95 1.44
N VAL A 499 -4.03 -7.30 0.71
CA VAL A 499 -4.08 -7.48 -0.74
C VAL A 499 -4.56 -8.89 -1.08
N ARG A 500 -5.56 -8.98 -1.95
CA ARG A 500 -6.21 -10.23 -2.35
C ARG A 500 -6.44 -10.28 -3.86
N GLN A 501 -6.52 -11.48 -4.40
CA GLN A 501 -6.80 -11.67 -5.83
C GLN A 501 -8.24 -11.23 -6.15
N PRO A 502 -8.45 -10.19 -6.98
CA PRO A 502 -9.79 -9.64 -7.26
C PRO A 502 -10.64 -10.56 -8.13
N GLY A 503 -10.03 -11.52 -8.80
CA GLY A 503 -10.73 -12.43 -9.69
C GLY A 503 -11.49 -11.68 -10.80
N SER A 504 -12.67 -12.19 -11.16
CA SER A 504 -13.47 -11.65 -12.28
C SER A 504 -13.97 -10.22 -12.14
N THR A 505 -13.80 -9.52 -11.00
CA THR A 505 -14.10 -8.08 -10.91
C THR A 505 -13.17 -7.29 -11.81
N PHE A 506 -11.94 -7.74 -11.98
CA PHE A 506 -10.93 -7.09 -12.80
C PHE A 506 -11.24 -7.08 -14.30
N LYS A 507 -12.07 -7.99 -14.79
CA LYS A 507 -12.51 -7.99 -16.20
C LYS A 507 -13.08 -6.65 -16.61
N ILE A 508 -13.80 -5.98 -15.71
CA ILE A 508 -14.39 -4.66 -16.00
C ILE A 508 -13.29 -3.63 -16.16
N LEU A 509 -12.38 -3.54 -15.21
CA LEU A 509 -11.40 -2.46 -15.10
C LEU A 509 -10.20 -2.64 -16.05
N SER A 510 -9.68 -3.86 -16.15
CA SER A 510 -8.46 -4.14 -16.92
C SER A 510 -8.72 -4.49 -18.38
N THR A 511 -9.95 -4.91 -18.71
CA THR A 511 -10.23 -5.49 -20.03
C THR A 511 -11.35 -4.74 -20.77
N TYR A 512 -12.56 -4.75 -20.21
CA TYR A 512 -13.71 -4.18 -20.93
C TYR A 512 -13.70 -2.65 -20.94
N LEU A 513 -13.17 -2.02 -19.89
CA LEU A 513 -12.98 -0.58 -19.87
C LEU A 513 -12.09 -0.11 -21.01
N PRO A 514 -10.81 -0.52 -21.14
CA PRO A 514 -10.00 -0.09 -22.27
C PRO A 514 -10.53 -0.57 -23.62
N ALA A 515 -11.20 -1.73 -23.70
CA ALA A 515 -11.80 -2.23 -24.93
C ALA A 515 -12.86 -1.27 -25.50
N LEU A 516 -13.71 -0.72 -24.62
CA LEU A 516 -14.78 0.21 -25.02
C LEU A 516 -14.29 1.65 -25.15
N ASP A 517 -13.28 2.05 -24.38
CA ASP A 517 -12.85 3.45 -24.30
C ASP A 517 -11.90 3.84 -25.42
N THR A 518 -10.92 2.98 -25.72
CA THR A 518 -9.81 3.29 -26.64
C THR A 518 -9.59 2.28 -27.76
N ALA A 519 -9.96 1.01 -27.59
CA ALA A 519 -9.68 -0.02 -28.59
C ALA A 519 -10.78 -0.17 -29.66
N GLY A 520 -11.73 0.77 -29.73
CA GLY A 520 -12.80 0.80 -30.75
C GLY A 520 -13.84 -0.32 -30.65
N MET A 521 -13.82 -1.12 -29.58
CA MET A 521 -14.81 -2.15 -29.36
C MET A 521 -16.10 -1.58 -28.79
N THR A 522 -17.22 -2.30 -28.97
CA THR A 522 -18.54 -1.93 -28.49
C THR A 522 -19.15 -3.05 -27.64
N LEU A 523 -20.25 -2.77 -26.96
CA LEU A 523 -21.02 -3.83 -26.28
C LEU A 523 -21.55 -4.90 -27.24
N ALA A 524 -21.71 -4.56 -28.53
CA ALA A 524 -22.10 -5.47 -29.59
C ALA A 524 -20.95 -6.28 -30.19
N THR A 525 -19.69 -5.87 -29.96
CA THR A 525 -18.52 -6.63 -30.46
C THR A 525 -18.61 -8.08 -30.01
N VAL A 526 -18.46 -9.01 -30.98
CA VAL A 526 -18.63 -10.45 -30.79
C VAL A 526 -17.28 -11.13 -30.75
N GLN A 527 -17.09 -12.01 -29.76
CA GLN A 527 -15.99 -12.92 -29.63
C GLN A 527 -16.50 -14.36 -29.58
N ASP A 528 -15.73 -15.31 -30.09
CA ASP A 528 -16.09 -16.73 -30.04
C ASP A 528 -15.64 -17.37 -28.74
N ASP A 529 -16.60 -17.76 -27.89
CA ASP A 529 -16.34 -18.58 -26.70
C ASP A 529 -16.11 -20.02 -27.14
N ALA A 530 -14.85 -20.33 -27.43
CA ALA A 530 -14.38 -21.64 -27.91
C ALA A 530 -13.10 -22.01 -27.16
N LEU A 531 -12.58 -23.22 -27.41
CA LEU A 531 -11.32 -23.68 -26.84
C LEU A 531 -10.19 -22.68 -27.13
N TYR A 532 -9.59 -22.13 -26.09
CA TYR A 532 -8.55 -21.14 -26.19
C TYR A 532 -7.38 -21.41 -25.22
N TYR A 533 -6.17 -21.21 -25.70
CA TYR A 533 -4.95 -21.34 -24.90
C TYR A 533 -4.31 -19.96 -24.73
N TYR A 534 -3.68 -19.73 -23.60
CA TYR A 534 -2.83 -18.56 -23.47
C TYR A 534 -1.76 -18.60 -24.56
N PRO A 535 -1.59 -17.57 -25.40
CA PRO A 535 -0.61 -17.53 -26.48
C PRO A 535 0.78 -17.97 -26.03
N GLY A 536 1.45 -18.79 -26.82
CA GLY A 536 2.78 -19.32 -26.51
C GLY A 536 2.82 -20.40 -25.41
N THR A 537 1.68 -20.87 -24.94
CA THR A 537 1.61 -21.85 -23.83
C THR A 537 0.67 -23.02 -24.13
N LYS A 538 0.82 -24.13 -23.40
CA LYS A 538 -0.14 -25.25 -23.41
C LYS A 538 -1.27 -25.09 -22.36
N ARG A 539 -1.34 -23.92 -21.68
CA ARG A 539 -2.32 -23.66 -20.63
C ARG A 539 -3.65 -23.21 -21.22
N LYS A 540 -4.71 -23.99 -20.94
CA LYS A 540 -6.07 -23.64 -21.38
C LYS A 540 -6.67 -22.54 -20.52
N VAL A 541 -7.39 -21.59 -21.13
CA VAL A 541 -8.33 -20.71 -20.46
C VAL A 541 -9.61 -21.48 -20.19
N LYS A 542 -10.02 -21.61 -18.93
CA LYS A 542 -11.22 -22.35 -18.53
C LYS A 542 -12.31 -21.38 -18.11
N ASN A 543 -13.52 -21.60 -18.60
CA ASN A 543 -14.71 -20.93 -18.08
C ASN A 543 -15.15 -21.51 -16.74
N TRP A 544 -15.88 -20.73 -15.94
CA TRP A 544 -16.38 -21.19 -14.64
C TRP A 544 -17.45 -22.29 -14.76
N TYR A 545 -18.14 -22.35 -15.91
CA TYR A 545 -19.13 -23.38 -16.23
C TYR A 545 -18.52 -24.66 -16.85
N GLY A 546 -17.22 -24.83 -16.81
CA GLY A 546 -16.52 -26.04 -17.21
C GLY A 546 -16.02 -26.05 -18.65
N ASN A 547 -16.13 -27.20 -19.33
CA ASN A 547 -15.61 -27.44 -20.68
C ASN A 547 -16.63 -27.18 -21.79
N SER A 548 -17.82 -26.68 -21.47
CA SER A 548 -18.79 -26.24 -22.49
C SER A 548 -18.44 -24.84 -22.96
N TYR A 549 -18.76 -24.55 -24.20
CA TYR A 549 -18.55 -23.26 -24.83
C TYR A 549 -19.88 -22.74 -25.39
N ARG A 550 -20.03 -21.42 -25.49
CA ARG A 550 -21.29 -20.77 -25.90
C ARG A 550 -21.24 -20.18 -27.31
N GLY A 551 -20.09 -20.28 -27.98
CA GLY A 551 -19.91 -19.79 -29.35
C GLY A 551 -19.86 -18.25 -29.45
N LEU A 552 -20.30 -17.73 -30.57
CA LEU A 552 -20.31 -16.29 -30.86
C LEU A 552 -21.17 -15.52 -29.85
N THR A 553 -20.53 -14.72 -29.05
CA THR A 553 -21.12 -14.03 -27.90
C THR A 553 -20.66 -12.58 -27.83
N SER A 554 -21.58 -11.65 -27.59
CA SER A 554 -21.28 -10.22 -27.47
C SER A 554 -20.54 -9.90 -26.16
N LEU A 555 -19.75 -8.82 -26.13
CA LEU A 555 -19.08 -8.37 -24.93
C LEU A 555 -20.07 -8.08 -23.79
N ARG A 556 -21.26 -7.52 -24.07
CA ARG A 556 -22.31 -7.36 -23.07
C ARG A 556 -22.69 -8.68 -22.38
N GLU A 557 -22.98 -9.71 -23.16
CA GLU A 557 -23.35 -11.02 -22.59
C GLU A 557 -22.17 -11.67 -21.88
N ALA A 558 -20.97 -11.52 -22.42
CA ALA A 558 -19.75 -12.03 -21.78
C ALA A 558 -19.47 -11.37 -20.42
N MET A 559 -19.78 -10.06 -20.26
CA MET A 559 -19.73 -9.36 -18.97
C MET A 559 -20.78 -9.90 -18.00
N ALA A 560 -22.03 -10.03 -18.46
CA ALA A 560 -23.15 -10.52 -17.63
C ALA A 560 -22.89 -11.93 -17.09
N GLN A 561 -22.39 -12.83 -17.95
CA GLN A 561 -22.09 -14.22 -17.64
C GLN A 561 -20.66 -14.42 -17.09
N SER A 562 -19.87 -13.35 -17.03
CA SER A 562 -18.49 -13.41 -16.51
C SER A 562 -17.62 -14.44 -17.23
N MET A 563 -17.66 -14.51 -18.56
CA MET A 563 -16.94 -15.48 -19.37
C MET A 563 -15.45 -15.21 -19.32
N ASN A 564 -14.63 -16.25 -19.09
CA ASN A 564 -13.18 -16.13 -18.98
C ASN A 564 -12.50 -16.08 -20.34
N VAL A 565 -12.91 -16.95 -21.26
CA VAL A 565 -12.30 -17.05 -22.60
C VAL A 565 -12.43 -15.73 -23.34
N ILE A 566 -13.63 -15.15 -23.38
CA ILE A 566 -13.86 -13.87 -24.04
C ILE A 566 -13.05 -12.76 -23.40
N ALA A 567 -13.02 -12.68 -22.07
CA ALA A 567 -12.23 -11.66 -21.38
C ALA A 567 -10.74 -11.73 -21.72
N VAL A 568 -10.16 -12.94 -21.77
CA VAL A 568 -8.73 -13.09 -22.11
C VAL A 568 -8.48 -12.77 -23.58
N LYS A 569 -9.34 -13.18 -24.51
CA LYS A 569 -9.25 -12.79 -25.91
C LYS A 569 -9.34 -11.28 -26.09
N THR A 570 -10.34 -10.64 -25.45
CA THR A 570 -10.51 -9.19 -25.50
C THR A 570 -9.26 -8.46 -24.98
N LEU A 571 -8.68 -8.88 -23.85
CA LEU A 571 -7.45 -8.24 -23.36
C LEU A 571 -6.25 -8.52 -24.26
N ASN A 572 -6.21 -9.67 -24.93
CA ASN A 572 -5.17 -9.95 -25.92
C ASN A 572 -5.26 -8.96 -27.11
N ASP A 573 -6.46 -8.67 -27.57
CA ASP A 573 -6.71 -7.73 -28.66
C ASP A 573 -6.44 -6.27 -28.25
N VAL A 574 -6.77 -5.91 -26.99
CA VAL A 574 -6.52 -4.58 -26.42
C VAL A 574 -5.05 -4.36 -26.07
N SER A 575 -4.34 -5.35 -25.63
CA SER A 575 -3.01 -5.39 -25.00
C SER A 575 -3.06 -5.35 -23.46
N PRO A 576 -2.35 -6.27 -22.80
CA PRO A 576 -2.21 -6.26 -21.33
C PRO A 576 -1.60 -4.96 -20.78
N LYS A 577 -0.72 -4.28 -21.52
CA LYS A 577 -0.10 -3.03 -21.11
C LYS A 577 -1.13 -1.91 -21.00
N ILE A 578 -2.03 -1.77 -21.97
CA ILE A 578 -3.11 -0.78 -21.93
C ILE A 578 -4.03 -1.05 -20.74
N GLY A 579 -4.40 -2.33 -20.52
CA GLY A 579 -5.19 -2.71 -19.36
C GLY A 579 -4.52 -2.37 -18.03
N TYR A 580 -3.22 -2.56 -17.94
CA TYR A 580 -2.40 -2.21 -16.77
C TYR A 580 -2.36 -0.68 -16.55
N ASP A 581 -2.18 0.12 -17.61
CA ASP A 581 -2.12 1.58 -17.51
C ASP A 581 -3.45 2.19 -17.06
N TYR A 582 -4.57 1.65 -17.52
CA TYR A 582 -5.88 2.06 -17.00
C TYR A 582 -6.03 1.80 -15.50
N LEU A 583 -5.50 0.68 -15.00
CA LEU A 583 -5.52 0.40 -13.56
C LEU A 583 -4.67 1.38 -12.77
N LEU A 584 -3.50 1.79 -13.26
CA LEU A 584 -2.70 2.85 -12.63
C LEU A 584 -3.47 4.17 -12.58
N ASN A 585 -4.14 4.52 -13.69
CA ASN A 585 -4.98 5.72 -13.75
C ASN A 585 -6.20 5.66 -12.83
N LEU A 586 -6.68 4.47 -12.49
CA LEU A 586 -7.72 4.23 -11.48
C LEU A 586 -7.18 4.22 -10.05
N GLY A 587 -5.89 4.52 -9.85
CA GLY A 587 -5.28 4.66 -8.52
C GLY A 587 -4.84 3.37 -7.84
N PHE A 588 -4.69 2.26 -8.57
CA PHE A 588 -4.13 1.04 -8.01
C PHE A 588 -2.63 1.17 -7.76
N THR A 589 -2.21 0.96 -6.52
CA THR A 589 -0.81 1.10 -6.06
C THR A 589 -0.11 -0.23 -5.81
N THR A 590 -0.88 -1.33 -5.75
CA THR A 590 -0.38 -2.66 -5.39
C THR A 590 0.06 -3.50 -6.59
N LEU A 591 -0.11 -2.97 -7.80
CA LEU A 591 0.26 -3.63 -9.07
C LEU A 591 1.78 -3.73 -9.22
N VAL A 592 2.22 -4.75 -9.92
CA VAL A 592 3.63 -5.04 -10.12
C VAL A 592 3.96 -4.97 -11.60
N ASP A 593 4.81 -4.03 -11.98
CA ASP A 593 5.37 -3.94 -13.33
C ASP A 593 6.53 -4.93 -13.52
N ASN A 594 7.51 -4.88 -12.62
CA ASN A 594 8.66 -5.74 -12.61
C ASN A 594 9.13 -6.01 -11.19
N TYR A 595 9.01 -7.25 -10.74
CA TYR A 595 9.43 -7.68 -9.40
C TYR A 595 10.26 -8.94 -9.48
N THR A 596 11.51 -8.85 -9.08
CA THR A 596 12.38 -10.03 -8.95
C THR A 596 12.35 -10.54 -7.52
N SER A 597 11.87 -11.77 -7.33
CA SER A 597 11.83 -12.44 -6.04
C SER A 597 13.21 -12.91 -5.58
N GLN A 598 13.34 -13.32 -4.31
CA GLN A 598 14.62 -13.79 -3.76
C GLN A 598 15.19 -15.04 -4.46
N ASP A 599 14.34 -15.83 -5.12
CA ASP A 599 14.75 -16.99 -5.93
C ASP A 599 15.12 -16.61 -7.39
N GLY A 600 15.26 -15.32 -7.70
CA GLY A 600 15.67 -14.79 -9.00
C GLY A 600 14.58 -14.80 -10.08
N LYS A 601 13.35 -15.16 -9.76
CA LYS A 601 12.23 -15.12 -10.71
C LYS A 601 11.62 -13.72 -10.80
N THR A 602 11.40 -13.27 -12.03
CA THR A 602 10.74 -12.01 -12.32
C THR A 602 9.25 -12.22 -12.52
N TYR A 603 8.45 -11.38 -11.87
CA TYR A 603 6.99 -11.34 -11.94
C TYR A 603 6.52 -10.00 -12.48
N THR A 604 5.46 -10.03 -13.31
CA THR A 604 4.80 -8.83 -13.81
C THR A 604 3.29 -9.07 -13.89
N ASP A 605 2.51 -8.03 -13.63
CA ASP A 605 1.07 -8.04 -13.82
C ASP A 605 0.68 -7.64 -15.26
N ILE A 606 1.65 -7.19 -16.08
CA ILE A 606 1.45 -6.88 -17.51
C ILE A 606 1.41 -8.21 -18.30
N SER A 607 0.30 -8.93 -18.15
CA SER A 607 0.11 -10.25 -18.74
C SER A 607 -1.37 -10.59 -18.90
N LEU A 608 -1.70 -11.55 -19.78
CA LEU A 608 -3.09 -11.95 -20.03
C LEU A 608 -3.87 -12.46 -18.80
N PRO A 609 -3.27 -13.10 -17.79
CA PRO A 609 -3.93 -13.36 -16.51
C PRO A 609 -4.56 -12.13 -15.83
N LEU A 610 -4.08 -10.92 -16.12
CA LEU A 610 -4.65 -9.65 -15.66
C LEU A 610 -6.16 -9.56 -15.98
N ALA A 611 -6.58 -10.05 -17.16
CA ALA A 611 -7.99 -10.11 -17.55
C ALA A 611 -8.89 -10.82 -16.52
N LEU A 612 -8.33 -11.77 -15.78
CA LEU A 612 -9.06 -12.59 -14.81
C LEU A 612 -8.74 -12.22 -13.36
N GLY A 613 -8.02 -11.12 -13.14
CA GLY A 613 -7.54 -10.70 -11.84
C GLY A 613 -6.48 -11.64 -11.24
N GLY A 614 -5.65 -12.24 -12.10
CA GLY A 614 -4.48 -12.99 -11.70
C GLY A 614 -3.29 -12.04 -11.55
N LEU A 615 -3.01 -11.61 -10.33
CA LEU A 615 -2.00 -10.62 -9.99
C LEU A 615 -0.88 -11.22 -9.14
N THR A 616 0.27 -10.59 -9.15
CA THR A 616 1.43 -10.99 -8.34
C THR A 616 1.12 -10.84 -6.84
N LYS A 617 0.62 -9.68 -6.42
CA LYS A 617 0.25 -9.40 -5.02
C LYS A 617 -1.26 -9.45 -4.78
N GLY A 618 -2.04 -8.86 -5.66
CA GLY A 618 -3.45 -8.60 -5.49
C GLY A 618 -3.75 -7.14 -5.22
N VAL A 619 -4.99 -6.82 -4.81
CA VAL A 619 -5.46 -5.46 -4.53
C VAL A 619 -6.19 -5.39 -3.20
N THR A 620 -6.30 -4.19 -2.63
CA THR A 620 -7.12 -3.93 -1.45
C THR A 620 -8.59 -3.77 -1.82
N ASN A 621 -9.48 -3.94 -0.84
CA ASN A 621 -10.90 -3.70 -1.07
C ASN A 621 -11.19 -2.22 -1.35
N LEU A 622 -10.45 -1.32 -0.70
CA LEU A 622 -10.59 0.12 -0.91
C LEU A 622 -10.23 0.51 -2.35
N GLU A 623 -9.08 0.08 -2.87
CA GLU A 623 -8.65 0.37 -4.25
C GLU A 623 -9.65 -0.20 -5.26
N LEU A 624 -10.08 -1.45 -5.06
CA LEU A 624 -11.04 -2.08 -5.97
C LEU A 624 -12.39 -1.36 -5.97
N THR A 625 -12.89 -0.97 -4.79
CA THR A 625 -14.14 -0.22 -4.66
C THR A 625 -14.04 1.15 -5.33
N ASN A 626 -12.90 1.85 -5.16
CA ASN A 626 -12.67 3.16 -5.76
C ASN A 626 -12.57 3.10 -7.29
N GLY A 627 -11.98 2.04 -7.86
CA GLY A 627 -11.99 1.82 -9.30
C GLY A 627 -13.42 1.68 -9.89
N PHE A 628 -14.33 1.04 -9.16
CA PHE A 628 -15.74 0.98 -9.54
C PHE A 628 -16.49 2.29 -9.27
N ALA A 629 -16.12 3.03 -8.21
CA ALA A 629 -16.67 4.36 -7.93
C ALA A 629 -16.39 5.33 -9.08
N THR A 630 -15.23 5.22 -9.73
CA THR A 630 -14.87 6.01 -10.93
C THR A 630 -15.84 5.74 -12.08
N ILE A 631 -16.22 4.48 -12.33
CA ILE A 631 -17.23 4.17 -13.35
C ILE A 631 -18.58 4.76 -12.96
N ALA A 632 -18.99 4.58 -11.69
CA ALA A 632 -20.25 5.11 -11.17
C ALA A 632 -20.33 6.64 -11.25
N ASN A 633 -19.19 7.31 -11.19
CA ASN A 633 -19.02 8.77 -11.30
C ASN A 633 -18.70 9.22 -12.73
N GLN A 634 -19.29 8.60 -13.73
CA GLN A 634 -19.16 8.99 -15.14
C GLN A 634 -17.69 9.04 -15.65
N GLY A 635 -16.83 8.22 -15.07
CA GLY A 635 -15.41 8.12 -15.44
C GLY A 635 -14.49 9.11 -14.74
N LEU A 636 -15.00 9.97 -13.89
CA LEU A 636 -14.24 10.91 -13.11
C LEU A 636 -13.70 10.24 -11.82
N TYR A 637 -12.40 10.08 -11.75
CA TYR A 637 -11.71 9.52 -10.59
C TYR A 637 -11.52 10.57 -9.51
N HIS A 638 -11.89 10.20 -8.28
CA HIS A 638 -11.49 10.88 -7.06
C HIS A 638 -10.67 9.91 -6.19
N PRO A 639 -9.52 10.30 -5.65
CA PRO A 639 -8.86 9.50 -4.64
C PRO A 639 -9.81 9.24 -3.46
N ALA A 640 -9.84 8.02 -2.95
CA ALA A 640 -10.61 7.74 -1.74
C ALA A 640 -9.96 8.40 -0.52
N PHE A 641 -10.75 9.11 0.30
CA PHE A 641 -10.25 9.84 1.45
C PHE A 641 -11.17 9.70 2.67
N PHE A 642 -10.56 9.86 3.86
CA PHE A 642 -11.22 9.64 5.16
C PHE A 642 -11.49 10.90 5.96
N TYR A 643 -10.98 12.09 5.55
CA TYR A 643 -11.21 13.35 6.22
C TYR A 643 -11.29 14.50 5.21
N THR A 644 -12.12 15.50 5.51
CA THR A 644 -12.28 16.69 4.68
C THR A 644 -11.24 17.76 5.04
N LYS A 645 -11.04 18.01 6.34
CA LYS A 645 -10.05 18.97 6.83
C LYS A 645 -9.50 18.59 8.21
N ILE A 646 -8.34 19.11 8.51
CA ILE A 646 -7.70 19.03 9.83
C ILE A 646 -7.40 20.45 10.30
N VAL A 647 -7.83 20.75 11.51
CA VAL A 647 -7.67 22.06 12.15
C VAL A 647 -6.86 21.88 13.42
N ASP A 648 -5.92 22.78 13.70
CA ASP A 648 -5.19 22.79 14.97
C ASP A 648 -6.05 23.36 16.11
N HIS A 649 -5.51 23.37 17.34
CA HIS A 649 -6.23 23.85 18.52
C HIS A 649 -6.49 25.37 18.47
N ASP A 650 -5.73 26.11 17.66
CA ASP A 650 -5.90 27.56 17.49
C ASP A 650 -6.93 27.90 16.39
N GLY A 651 -7.45 26.87 15.69
CA GLY A 651 -8.43 27.01 14.63
C GLY A 651 -7.82 27.17 13.24
N ASN A 652 -6.50 27.03 13.08
CA ASN A 652 -5.85 27.10 11.77
C ASN A 652 -6.03 25.79 11.01
N VAL A 653 -6.34 25.88 9.70
CA VAL A 653 -6.44 24.71 8.83
C VAL A 653 -5.04 24.22 8.47
N LEU A 654 -4.68 23.01 8.91
CA LEU A 654 -3.43 22.36 8.56
C LEU A 654 -3.51 21.64 7.22
N LEU A 655 -4.61 20.94 6.98
CA LEU A 655 -4.86 20.19 5.75
C LEU A 655 -6.33 20.36 5.34
N ASP A 656 -6.55 20.53 4.04
CA ASP A 656 -7.86 20.59 3.43
C ASP A 656 -7.90 19.67 2.20
N ASN A 657 -8.75 18.64 2.24
CA ASN A 657 -8.98 17.71 1.15
C ASN A 657 -10.26 18.00 0.36
N THR A 658 -10.98 19.10 0.67
CA THR A 658 -12.18 19.50 -0.08
C THR A 658 -11.83 19.97 -1.49
N MET A 659 -10.61 20.50 -1.67
CA MET A 659 -10.02 20.87 -2.96
C MET A 659 -9.09 19.75 -3.45
N ASN A 660 -9.65 18.60 -3.79
CA ASN A 660 -8.84 17.45 -4.20
C ASN A 660 -8.21 17.67 -5.57
N THR A 661 -6.91 17.88 -5.63
CA THR A 661 -6.14 18.18 -6.83
C THR A 661 -5.88 16.97 -7.75
N ASP A 662 -6.05 15.73 -7.24
CA ASP A 662 -5.80 14.50 -8.00
C ASP A 662 -7.03 13.97 -8.75
N THR A 663 -8.08 14.77 -8.84
CA THR A 663 -9.29 14.44 -9.63
C THR A 663 -8.95 14.44 -11.11
N ARG A 664 -9.33 13.37 -11.82
CA ARG A 664 -9.02 13.22 -13.24
C ARG A 664 -10.05 12.39 -13.99
N GLN A 665 -10.32 12.73 -15.24
CA GLN A 665 -11.13 11.91 -16.12
C GLN A 665 -10.30 10.71 -16.60
N VAL A 666 -10.70 9.50 -16.24
CA VAL A 666 -9.99 8.26 -16.58
C VAL A 666 -10.56 7.61 -17.83
N MET A 667 -11.85 7.79 -18.09
CA MET A 667 -12.56 7.24 -19.22
C MET A 667 -13.68 8.20 -19.68
N LYS A 668 -14.15 8.08 -20.91
CA LYS A 668 -15.27 8.84 -21.42
C LYS A 668 -16.53 8.57 -20.59
N GLU A 669 -17.39 9.58 -20.42
CA GLU A 669 -18.69 9.43 -19.77
C GLU A 669 -19.55 8.36 -20.47
N SER A 670 -19.48 8.30 -21.80
CA SER A 670 -20.16 7.26 -22.58
C SER A 670 -19.68 5.87 -22.27
N THR A 671 -18.35 5.67 -22.12
CA THR A 671 -17.76 4.39 -21.74
C THR A 671 -18.21 3.97 -20.34
N ALA A 672 -18.17 4.88 -19.37
CA ALA A 672 -18.64 4.64 -18.01
C ALA A 672 -20.11 4.22 -17.97
N TRP A 673 -20.96 4.90 -18.76
CA TRP A 673 -22.38 4.57 -18.85
C TRP A 673 -22.62 3.22 -19.54
N LEU A 674 -21.91 2.91 -20.63
CA LEU A 674 -22.00 1.62 -21.34
C LEU A 674 -21.59 0.47 -20.41
N LEU A 675 -20.51 0.62 -19.65
CA LEU A 675 -20.10 -0.36 -18.64
C LEU A 675 -21.17 -0.52 -17.55
N THR A 676 -21.75 0.59 -17.08
CA THR A 676 -22.85 0.59 -16.10
C THR A 676 -24.02 -0.20 -16.62
N SER A 677 -24.47 0.10 -17.85
CA SER A 677 -25.58 -0.61 -18.51
C SER A 677 -25.31 -2.11 -18.67
N ALA A 678 -24.08 -2.50 -19.00
CA ALA A 678 -23.71 -3.91 -19.10
C ALA A 678 -23.63 -4.59 -17.71
N MET A 679 -23.23 -3.84 -16.66
CA MET A 679 -23.19 -4.35 -15.29
C MET A 679 -24.56 -4.41 -14.61
N GLU A 680 -25.56 -3.65 -15.06
CA GLU A 680 -26.96 -3.90 -14.69
C GLU A 680 -27.40 -5.30 -15.13
N ASP A 681 -26.99 -5.76 -16.32
CA ASP A 681 -27.28 -7.11 -16.81
C ASP A 681 -26.65 -8.21 -15.94
N VAL A 682 -25.51 -7.95 -15.29
CA VAL A 682 -24.91 -8.89 -14.31
C VAL A 682 -25.88 -9.17 -13.18
N ILE A 683 -26.63 -8.14 -12.72
CA ILE A 683 -27.61 -8.29 -11.62
C ILE A 683 -28.95 -8.75 -12.14
N LEU A 684 -29.39 -8.28 -13.31
CA LEU A 684 -30.71 -8.62 -13.83
C LEU A 684 -30.81 -10.08 -14.29
N LYS A 685 -29.78 -10.58 -14.99
CA LYS A 685 -29.80 -11.91 -15.63
C LYS A 685 -28.48 -12.70 -15.57
N GLY A 686 -27.42 -12.10 -14.97
CA GLY A 686 -26.10 -12.69 -14.94
C GLY A 686 -25.72 -13.33 -13.59
N THR A 687 -24.42 -13.39 -13.36
CA THR A 687 -23.80 -14.03 -12.16
C THR A 687 -24.15 -13.34 -10.85
N GLY A 688 -24.67 -12.13 -10.90
CA GLY A 688 -25.09 -11.29 -9.77
C GLY A 688 -26.59 -11.33 -9.46
N SER A 689 -27.41 -12.19 -10.08
CA SER A 689 -28.89 -12.17 -9.94
C SER A 689 -29.36 -12.27 -8.47
N ARG A 690 -28.60 -12.93 -7.61
CA ARG A 690 -28.86 -13.01 -6.16
C ARG A 690 -28.74 -11.66 -5.44
N LEU A 691 -28.06 -10.68 -6.04
CA LEU A 691 -27.79 -9.37 -5.47
C LEU A 691 -28.90 -8.35 -5.74
N LYS A 692 -29.87 -8.67 -6.58
CA LYS A 692 -31.01 -7.80 -6.87
C LYS A 692 -31.73 -7.43 -5.57
N PHE A 693 -31.96 -6.13 -5.37
CA PHE A 693 -32.72 -5.61 -4.22
C PHE A 693 -34.12 -6.20 -4.17
N LYS A 694 -34.61 -6.49 -2.98
CA LYS A 694 -35.89 -7.13 -2.74
C LYS A 694 -36.97 -6.17 -2.23
N LYS A 695 -36.54 -5.12 -1.52
CA LYS A 695 -37.44 -4.21 -0.79
C LYS A 695 -37.52 -2.82 -1.40
N ILE A 696 -36.51 -2.43 -2.15
CA ILE A 696 -36.46 -1.13 -2.81
C ILE A 696 -36.26 -1.30 -4.32
N ASN A 697 -36.76 -0.36 -5.09
CA ASN A 697 -36.62 -0.35 -6.56
C ASN A 697 -35.57 0.68 -6.97
N MET A 698 -34.30 0.45 -6.58
CA MET A 698 -33.15 1.29 -6.93
C MET A 698 -32.31 0.59 -8.01
N PRO A 699 -31.89 1.31 -9.09
CA PRO A 699 -30.97 0.74 -10.07
C PRO A 699 -29.66 0.28 -9.43
N GLN A 700 -29.11 -0.81 -9.91
CA GLN A 700 -27.88 -1.42 -9.40
C GLN A 700 -27.02 -1.88 -10.56
N ALA A 701 -25.76 -1.55 -10.53
CA ALA A 701 -24.73 -2.10 -11.41
C ALA A 701 -23.59 -2.69 -10.58
N GLY A 702 -22.92 -3.73 -11.08
CA GLY A 702 -21.79 -4.30 -10.34
C GLY A 702 -21.27 -5.61 -10.91
N LYS A 703 -20.21 -6.11 -10.31
CA LYS A 703 -19.51 -7.30 -10.79
C LYS A 703 -19.13 -8.25 -9.66
N THR A 704 -19.37 -9.54 -9.87
CA THR A 704 -18.91 -10.62 -8.98
C THR A 704 -17.47 -11.00 -9.29
N GLY A 705 -16.73 -11.35 -8.25
CA GLY A 705 -15.38 -11.88 -8.32
C GLY A 705 -15.24 -13.17 -7.52
N THR A 706 -14.45 -14.08 -8.04
CA THR A 706 -14.05 -15.31 -7.34
C THR A 706 -12.66 -15.67 -7.81
N SER A 707 -11.73 -15.82 -6.87
CA SER A 707 -10.36 -16.22 -7.20
C SER A 707 -10.26 -17.74 -7.40
N THR A 708 -9.16 -18.17 -8.01
CA THR A 708 -8.90 -19.60 -8.29
C THR A 708 -8.99 -20.42 -7.01
N GLY A 709 -9.73 -21.52 -7.08
CA GLY A 709 -9.98 -22.41 -5.93
C GLY A 709 -10.98 -21.88 -4.91
N ASN A 710 -11.77 -20.86 -5.25
CA ASN A 710 -12.79 -20.26 -4.38
C ASN A 710 -12.20 -19.76 -3.05
N ARG A 711 -11.05 -19.10 -3.08
CA ARG A 711 -10.38 -18.58 -1.88
C ARG A 711 -10.92 -17.22 -1.47
N ASP A 712 -11.06 -16.32 -2.47
CA ASP A 712 -11.55 -14.97 -2.30
C ASP A 712 -12.88 -14.82 -3.03
N LEU A 713 -13.85 -14.26 -2.36
CA LEU A 713 -15.18 -13.96 -2.88
C LEU A 713 -15.39 -12.47 -2.85
N TRP A 714 -15.74 -11.90 -3.99
CA TRP A 714 -15.91 -10.48 -4.16
C TRP A 714 -17.26 -10.13 -4.76
N PHE A 715 -17.76 -9.01 -4.37
CA PHE A 715 -18.71 -8.23 -5.15
C PHE A 715 -18.41 -6.74 -4.97
N VAL A 716 -18.34 -6.03 -6.07
CA VAL A 716 -18.30 -4.56 -6.06
C VAL A 716 -19.44 -4.07 -6.95
N GLY A 717 -20.22 -3.15 -6.44
CA GLY A 717 -21.34 -2.59 -7.14
C GLY A 717 -21.80 -1.27 -6.56
N TYR A 718 -22.68 -0.63 -7.27
CA TYR A 718 -23.13 0.73 -6.96
C TYR A 718 -24.59 0.96 -7.34
N THR A 719 -25.14 1.99 -6.72
CA THR A 719 -26.39 2.66 -7.08
C THR A 719 -26.03 4.04 -7.64
N PRO A 720 -26.97 4.86 -8.07
CA PRO A 720 -26.68 6.26 -8.44
C PRO A 720 -26.09 7.12 -7.31
N TYR A 721 -26.05 6.63 -6.05
CA TYR A 721 -25.62 7.37 -4.88
C TYR A 721 -24.35 6.87 -4.23
N LEU A 722 -24.20 5.56 -4.11
CA LEU A 722 -23.16 4.92 -3.31
C LEU A 722 -22.53 3.75 -4.05
N THR A 723 -21.21 3.66 -3.96
CA THR A 723 -20.43 2.48 -4.39
C THR A 723 -19.97 1.69 -3.17
N ALA A 724 -20.15 0.36 -3.21
CA ALA A 724 -19.67 -0.49 -2.13
C ALA A 724 -19.00 -1.76 -2.64
N GLY A 725 -17.89 -2.12 -1.94
CA GLY A 725 -17.16 -3.35 -2.18
C GLY A 725 -17.18 -4.26 -0.96
N ILE A 726 -17.38 -5.55 -1.19
CA ILE A 726 -17.25 -6.60 -0.18
C ILE A 726 -16.23 -7.65 -0.61
N TRP A 727 -15.36 -8.00 0.32
CA TRP A 727 -14.53 -9.20 0.25
C TRP A 727 -14.95 -10.20 1.31
N GLY A 728 -14.84 -11.49 1.00
CA GLY A 728 -15.02 -12.58 1.95
C GLY A 728 -14.02 -13.71 1.68
N GLY A 729 -13.38 -14.21 2.73
CA GLY A 729 -12.35 -15.24 2.60
C GLY A 729 -11.78 -15.69 3.93
N TYR A 730 -10.83 -16.62 3.87
CA TYR A 730 -10.01 -17.00 5.00
C TYR A 730 -8.69 -16.23 4.98
N ASP A 731 -8.20 -15.75 6.12
CA ASP A 731 -6.91 -15.09 6.22
C ASP A 731 -5.76 -15.95 5.69
N SER A 732 -5.81 -17.24 5.96
CA SER A 732 -4.88 -18.25 5.44
C SER A 732 -5.07 -18.62 3.96
N GLY A 733 -6.03 -18.02 3.26
CA GLY A 733 -6.32 -18.31 1.86
C GLY A 733 -6.86 -19.72 1.61
N GLN A 734 -7.55 -20.32 2.57
CA GLN A 734 -8.20 -21.63 2.39
C GLN A 734 -9.41 -21.53 1.46
N LYS A 735 -9.74 -22.68 0.83
CA LYS A 735 -10.92 -22.80 -0.03
C LYS A 735 -12.20 -22.63 0.79
N GLN A 736 -13.11 -21.80 0.31
CA GLN A 736 -14.42 -21.61 0.91
C GLN A 736 -15.42 -22.67 0.45
N THR A 737 -16.31 -23.05 1.36
CA THR A 737 -17.38 -24.01 1.11
C THR A 737 -18.72 -23.35 0.80
N SER A 738 -18.95 -22.12 1.29
CA SER A 738 -20.11 -21.28 0.96
C SER A 738 -19.67 -20.14 0.04
N LEU A 739 -20.34 -19.97 -1.09
CA LEU A 739 -19.94 -19.04 -2.15
C LEU A 739 -20.93 -17.89 -2.35
N THR A 740 -21.87 -17.69 -1.44
CA THR A 740 -22.97 -16.74 -1.63
C THR A 740 -23.20 -15.77 -0.48
N TYR A 741 -22.62 -16.01 0.70
CA TYR A 741 -22.89 -15.21 1.89
C TYR A 741 -22.52 -13.74 1.73
N GLN A 742 -21.42 -13.45 1.02
CA GLN A 742 -21.00 -12.08 0.74
C GLN A 742 -21.99 -11.34 -0.17
N LYS A 743 -22.67 -12.07 -1.08
CA LYS A 743 -23.69 -11.48 -1.97
C LYS A 743 -24.93 -11.06 -1.18
N ASP A 744 -25.40 -11.92 -0.29
CA ASP A 744 -26.56 -11.60 0.55
C ASP A 744 -26.24 -10.46 1.52
N LEU A 745 -25.04 -10.49 2.12
CA LEU A 745 -24.59 -9.45 3.04
C LEU A 745 -24.47 -8.10 2.33
N TRP A 746 -23.85 -8.05 1.14
CA TRP A 746 -23.76 -6.82 0.35
C TRP A 746 -25.15 -6.29 -0.03
N ARG A 747 -26.02 -7.17 -0.58
CA ARG A 747 -27.38 -6.79 -1.00
C ARG A 747 -28.15 -6.16 0.15
N ASP A 748 -28.26 -6.86 1.26
CA ASP A 748 -29.10 -6.45 2.40
C ASP A 748 -28.51 -5.21 3.08
N THR A 749 -27.17 -5.03 3.03
CA THR A 749 -26.51 -3.82 3.54
C THR A 749 -26.80 -2.63 2.64
N MET A 750 -26.56 -2.74 1.33
CA MET A 750 -26.80 -1.66 0.39
C MET A 750 -28.29 -1.31 0.27
N GLU A 751 -29.16 -2.28 0.38
CA GLU A 751 -30.60 -2.06 0.42
C GLU A 751 -31.00 -1.18 1.61
N LYS A 752 -30.44 -1.43 2.80
CA LYS A 752 -30.62 -0.57 3.97
C LYS A 752 -30.03 0.82 3.79
N LEU A 753 -28.82 0.91 3.24
CA LEU A 753 -28.16 2.21 3.05
C LEU A 753 -28.90 3.09 2.03
N ASN A 754 -29.59 2.48 1.07
CA ASN A 754 -30.30 3.21 0.01
C ASN A 754 -31.81 3.39 0.28
N GLN A 755 -32.35 2.91 1.41
CA GLN A 755 -33.80 2.90 1.66
C GLN A 755 -34.43 4.30 1.68
N ASN A 756 -33.68 5.34 2.06
CA ASN A 756 -34.15 6.71 2.19
C ASN A 756 -33.81 7.58 0.97
N TYR A 757 -33.08 7.05 -0.01
CA TYR A 757 -32.77 7.79 -1.23
C TYR A 757 -33.92 7.69 -2.23
N THR A 758 -34.20 8.80 -2.91
CA THR A 758 -35.16 8.82 -4.00
C THR A 758 -34.67 7.98 -5.17
N LYS A 759 -35.56 7.21 -5.79
CA LYS A 759 -35.24 6.44 -6.98
C LYS A 759 -34.86 7.36 -8.13
N VAL A 760 -33.65 7.22 -8.65
CA VAL A 760 -33.18 7.87 -9.88
C VAL A 760 -32.51 6.82 -10.77
N SER A 761 -32.49 7.06 -12.08
CA SER A 761 -31.74 6.23 -13.03
C SER A 761 -30.29 6.70 -13.10
N PHE A 762 -29.40 5.82 -13.56
CA PHE A 762 -28.04 6.25 -13.91
C PHE A 762 -28.12 7.29 -15.03
N LYS A 763 -27.42 8.41 -14.86
CA LYS A 763 -27.43 9.53 -15.81
C LYS A 763 -26.85 9.07 -17.15
N LYS A 764 -27.68 9.10 -18.19
CA LYS A 764 -27.31 8.73 -19.56
C LYS A 764 -26.75 9.94 -20.30
N PRO A 765 -25.48 9.88 -20.78
CA PRO A 765 -24.92 10.95 -21.61
C PRO A 765 -25.66 11.13 -22.93
N ASP A 766 -25.69 12.36 -23.43
CA ASP A 766 -26.35 12.69 -24.73
C ASP A 766 -25.67 12.03 -25.94
N SER A 767 -24.38 11.65 -25.79
CA SER A 767 -23.65 10.89 -26.82
C SER A 767 -24.17 9.46 -27.00
N ILE A 768 -24.97 8.91 -26.06
CA ILE A 768 -25.47 7.54 -26.13
C ILE A 768 -26.71 7.43 -27.02
N THR A 769 -26.61 6.60 -28.03
CA THR A 769 -27.68 6.22 -28.94
C THR A 769 -27.91 4.70 -28.94
N THR A 770 -28.86 4.24 -29.78
CA THR A 770 -29.18 2.82 -29.93
C THR A 770 -29.24 2.40 -31.39
N ALA A 771 -28.83 1.17 -31.65
CA ALA A 771 -29.02 0.55 -32.97
C ALA A 771 -29.54 -0.89 -32.82
N VAL A 772 -30.17 -1.39 -33.86
CA VAL A 772 -30.64 -2.77 -33.92
C VAL A 772 -29.55 -3.62 -34.56
N ILE A 773 -29.00 -4.56 -33.81
CA ILE A 773 -27.82 -5.34 -34.22
C ILE A 773 -28.14 -6.85 -34.32
N CYS A 774 -27.31 -7.52 -35.12
CA CYS A 774 -27.21 -8.98 -35.09
C CYS A 774 -26.35 -9.44 -33.93
N THR A 775 -26.86 -10.26 -33.04
CA THR A 775 -26.11 -10.76 -31.84
C THR A 775 -24.97 -11.72 -32.15
N LYS A 776 -24.87 -12.20 -33.41
CA LYS A 776 -23.85 -13.16 -33.85
C LYS A 776 -22.64 -12.53 -34.54
N CYS A 777 -22.79 -11.29 -35.07
CA CYS A 777 -21.65 -10.56 -35.68
C CYS A 777 -21.48 -9.15 -35.11
N GLY A 778 -22.43 -8.61 -34.36
CA GLY A 778 -22.38 -7.26 -33.80
C GLY A 778 -22.70 -6.13 -34.78
N LYS A 779 -22.91 -6.44 -36.09
CA LYS A 779 -23.26 -5.51 -37.15
C LYS A 779 -24.75 -5.19 -37.18
N LEU A 780 -25.19 -4.21 -37.97
CA LEU A 780 -26.61 -3.86 -38.11
C LEU A 780 -27.41 -5.06 -38.60
N ALA A 781 -28.51 -5.34 -37.93
CA ALA A 781 -29.36 -6.49 -38.27
C ALA A 781 -30.11 -6.25 -39.62
N ILE A 782 -30.33 -7.32 -40.38
CA ILE A 782 -31.13 -7.32 -41.57
C ILE A 782 -32.48 -8.00 -41.28
N ASN A 783 -33.55 -7.25 -41.37
CA ASN A 783 -34.91 -7.79 -41.26
C ASN A 783 -35.19 -8.84 -42.34
N GLY A 784 -35.88 -9.91 -41.97
CA GLY A 784 -36.15 -11.03 -42.86
C GLY A 784 -34.97 -12.02 -43.00
N ILE A 785 -33.83 -11.69 -42.36
CA ILE A 785 -32.63 -12.55 -42.27
C ILE A 785 -32.30 -12.84 -40.82
N CYS A 786 -31.85 -11.87 -40.06
CA CYS A 786 -31.37 -12.08 -38.67
C CYS A 786 -32.50 -12.50 -37.71
N ASP A 787 -33.72 -12.10 -37.96
CA ASP A 787 -34.92 -12.50 -37.21
C ASP A 787 -35.43 -13.89 -37.57
N LYS A 788 -35.02 -14.42 -38.73
CA LYS A 788 -35.42 -15.74 -39.25
C LYS A 788 -34.29 -16.78 -39.13
N ALA A 789 -33.24 -16.50 -38.39
CA ALA A 789 -32.13 -17.41 -38.25
C ALA A 789 -32.55 -18.72 -37.60
N VAL A 790 -31.97 -19.84 -38.06
CA VAL A 790 -32.12 -21.16 -37.42
C VAL A 790 -31.67 -21.04 -35.97
N GLY A 791 -32.48 -21.56 -35.06
CA GLY A 791 -32.22 -21.42 -33.59
C GLY A 791 -32.89 -20.20 -32.95
N GLY A 792 -33.55 -19.34 -33.73
CA GLY A 792 -34.32 -18.20 -33.25
C GLY A 792 -33.74 -16.83 -33.67
N SER A 793 -34.49 -15.78 -33.37
CA SER A 793 -34.11 -14.43 -33.75
C SER A 793 -32.76 -14.00 -33.13
N CYS A 794 -31.87 -13.49 -33.95
CA CYS A 794 -30.59 -12.92 -33.57
C CYS A 794 -30.60 -11.37 -33.54
N ILE A 795 -31.78 -10.75 -33.46
CA ILE A 795 -31.95 -9.31 -33.44
C ILE A 795 -31.98 -8.80 -32.00
N LYS A 796 -31.24 -7.75 -31.72
CA LYS A 796 -31.24 -7.06 -30.43
C LYS A 796 -31.02 -5.58 -30.58
N LYS A 797 -31.76 -4.77 -29.80
CA LYS A 797 -31.45 -3.34 -29.63
C LYS A 797 -30.28 -3.18 -28.65
N GLU A 798 -29.21 -2.49 -29.07
CA GLU A 798 -28.00 -2.29 -28.25
C GLU A 798 -27.66 -0.81 -28.15
N TYR A 799 -26.94 -0.44 -27.08
CA TYR A 799 -26.48 0.92 -26.83
C TYR A 799 -25.07 1.15 -27.37
N PHE A 800 -24.86 2.36 -27.89
CA PHE A 800 -23.59 2.79 -28.47
C PHE A 800 -23.30 4.24 -28.09
N ASP A 801 -22.02 4.61 -28.05
CA ASP A 801 -21.66 5.99 -28.35
C ASP A 801 -21.98 6.29 -29.81
N LYS A 802 -22.49 7.52 -30.12
CA LYS A 802 -22.88 7.92 -31.49
C LYS A 802 -21.80 7.66 -32.53
N GLU A 803 -20.51 7.83 -32.12
CA GLU A 803 -19.36 7.63 -33.00
C GLU A 803 -19.06 6.16 -33.27
N SER A 804 -19.48 5.25 -32.39
CA SER A 804 -19.17 3.82 -32.44
C SER A 804 -20.29 2.94 -32.96
N VAL A 805 -21.40 3.53 -33.48
CA VAL A 805 -22.51 2.79 -34.08
C VAL A 805 -22.01 2.01 -35.31
N PRO A 806 -22.26 0.70 -35.42
CA PRO A 806 -21.87 -0.08 -36.59
C PRO A 806 -22.50 0.51 -37.87
N LYS A 807 -21.71 0.65 -38.92
CA LYS A 807 -22.17 1.11 -40.24
C LYS A 807 -22.51 -0.05 -41.18
N GLU A 808 -21.85 -1.18 -40.96
CA GLU A 808 -22.01 -2.37 -41.80
C GLU A 808 -23.23 -3.20 -41.39
N LYS A 809 -23.91 -3.75 -42.41
CA LYS A 809 -25.01 -4.72 -42.20
C LYS A 809 -24.43 -6.13 -41.94
N CYS A 810 -25.29 -6.95 -41.32
CA CYS A 810 -24.95 -8.34 -41.02
C CYS A 810 -24.54 -9.13 -42.28
N ASP A 811 -23.39 -9.75 -42.19
CA ASP A 811 -22.79 -10.61 -43.19
C ASP A 811 -22.56 -12.04 -42.71
N CYS A 812 -22.90 -12.32 -41.48
CA CYS A 812 -22.71 -13.66 -40.87
C CYS A 812 -23.90 -14.59 -41.05
N HIS A 813 -25.01 -14.11 -41.62
CA HIS A 813 -26.19 -14.93 -41.91
C HIS A 813 -26.42 -15.02 -43.41
N VAL A 814 -26.70 -16.23 -43.87
CA VAL A 814 -27.00 -16.51 -45.27
C VAL A 814 -28.35 -17.18 -45.39
N ARG A 815 -29.13 -16.74 -46.41
CA ARG A 815 -30.41 -17.31 -46.75
C ARG A 815 -30.21 -18.44 -47.77
N CYS A 816 -30.61 -19.64 -47.39
CA CYS A 816 -30.55 -20.83 -48.25
C CYS A 816 -31.99 -21.20 -48.71
N LYS A 817 -32.18 -21.31 -49.98
CA LYS A 817 -33.38 -21.94 -50.57
C LYS A 817 -33.15 -23.44 -50.60
N ILE A 818 -34.02 -24.22 -49.99
CA ILE A 818 -33.85 -25.68 -49.83
C ILE A 818 -35.05 -26.37 -50.45
N CYS A 819 -34.79 -27.36 -51.33
CA CYS A 819 -35.82 -28.22 -51.88
C CYS A 819 -36.32 -29.19 -50.81
N LYS A 820 -37.62 -29.25 -50.56
CA LYS A 820 -38.26 -30.13 -49.58
C LYS A 820 -38.06 -31.61 -49.95
N ALA A 821 -38.10 -31.95 -51.26
CA ALA A 821 -37.98 -33.33 -51.73
C ALA A 821 -36.58 -33.91 -51.55
N SER A 822 -35.55 -33.12 -51.84
CA SER A 822 -34.16 -33.60 -51.77
C SER A 822 -33.45 -33.25 -50.47
N GLY A 823 -33.91 -32.22 -49.75
CA GLY A 823 -33.21 -31.67 -48.61
C GLY A 823 -31.97 -30.88 -48.97
N HIS A 824 -31.61 -30.72 -50.29
CA HIS A 824 -30.45 -29.96 -50.77
C HIS A 824 -30.82 -28.54 -51.25
N LEU A 825 -29.84 -27.73 -51.64
CA LEU A 825 -30.11 -26.38 -52.17
C LEU A 825 -31.01 -26.52 -53.40
N ALA A 826 -32.04 -25.66 -53.48
CA ALA A 826 -32.94 -25.65 -54.61
C ALA A 826 -32.21 -25.18 -55.90
N GLY A 827 -32.30 -25.97 -56.97
CA GLY A 827 -31.87 -25.58 -58.29
C GLY A 827 -32.95 -24.91 -59.05
N ASP A 828 -32.70 -24.44 -60.30
CA ASP A 828 -33.62 -23.69 -61.16
C ASP A 828 -34.88 -24.49 -61.53
N GLY A 829 -34.75 -25.81 -61.60
CA GLY A 829 -35.86 -26.75 -61.87
C GLY A 829 -36.79 -27.04 -60.71
N CYS A 830 -36.52 -26.54 -59.50
CA CYS A 830 -37.33 -26.83 -58.32
C CYS A 830 -38.63 -26.03 -58.34
N PRO A 831 -39.78 -26.70 -58.25
CA PRO A 831 -41.07 -26.03 -58.15
C PRO A 831 -41.16 -25.11 -56.93
N PRO A 832 -41.70 -23.86 -57.01
CA PRO A 832 -41.76 -22.89 -55.92
C PRO A 832 -42.47 -23.47 -54.66
N SER A 833 -43.45 -24.36 -54.81
CA SER A 833 -44.20 -25.08 -53.73
C SER A 833 -43.31 -26.06 -52.96
N GLN A 834 -42.20 -26.54 -53.56
CA GLN A 834 -41.23 -27.48 -53.00
C GLN A 834 -40.02 -26.73 -52.41
N ILE A 835 -40.01 -25.42 -52.45
CA ILE A 835 -38.89 -24.62 -51.88
C ILE A 835 -39.31 -24.06 -50.55
N TYR A 836 -38.49 -24.23 -49.53
CA TYR A 836 -38.54 -23.44 -48.31
C TYR A 836 -37.23 -22.69 -48.10
N THR A 837 -37.30 -21.65 -47.29
CA THR A 837 -36.15 -20.81 -47.02
C THR A 837 -35.74 -21.02 -45.56
N ALA A 838 -34.46 -21.31 -45.35
CA ALA A 838 -33.82 -21.34 -44.02
C ALA A 838 -32.66 -20.33 -43.99
N VAL A 839 -32.44 -19.72 -42.86
CA VAL A 839 -31.34 -18.78 -42.62
C VAL A 839 -30.33 -19.38 -41.68
N TYR A 840 -29.17 -19.66 -42.15
CA TYR A 840 -28.07 -20.28 -41.40
C TYR A 840 -26.98 -19.26 -41.11
N LEU A 841 -26.24 -19.54 -40.03
CA LEU A 841 -25.01 -18.84 -39.69
C LEU A 841 -23.89 -19.30 -40.64
N GLN A 842 -23.28 -18.33 -41.37
CA GLN A 842 -22.06 -18.58 -42.15
C GLN A 842 -20.87 -18.50 -41.22
N LYS A 843 -20.18 -19.62 -40.99
CA LYS A 843 -19.03 -19.70 -40.11
C LYS A 843 -17.84 -20.30 -40.86
N ASN A 844 -16.64 -19.72 -40.64
CA ASN A 844 -15.40 -20.32 -41.17
C ASN A 844 -15.11 -21.65 -40.48
N GLU A 845 -14.76 -22.67 -41.26
CA GLU A 845 -14.65 -24.08 -40.82
C GLU A 845 -13.60 -24.38 -39.75
N SER A 846 -12.77 -23.43 -39.39
CA SER A 846 -11.64 -23.65 -38.48
C SER A 846 -11.99 -23.85 -37.00
N THR A 847 -13.24 -23.64 -36.59
CA THR A 847 -13.65 -23.72 -35.18
C THR A 847 -14.84 -24.64 -34.96
N GLN A 848 -14.61 -25.81 -34.31
CA GLN A 848 -15.68 -26.61 -33.71
C GLN A 848 -16.26 -25.82 -32.52
N THR A 849 -17.39 -25.16 -32.72
CA THR A 849 -17.98 -24.26 -31.74
C THR A 849 -19.41 -24.72 -31.42
N ALA A 850 -19.93 -24.17 -30.30
CA ALA A 850 -21.32 -24.38 -29.86
C ALA A 850 -22.37 -23.91 -30.88
N ASP A 851 -21.98 -23.11 -31.88
CA ASP A 851 -22.86 -22.65 -32.96
C ASP A 851 -22.90 -23.60 -34.17
N SER A 852 -22.28 -24.77 -34.12
CA SER A 852 -22.27 -25.72 -35.25
C SER A 852 -23.66 -26.15 -35.71
N SER A 853 -24.61 -26.26 -34.78
CA SER A 853 -26.00 -26.58 -35.11
C SER A 853 -26.76 -25.42 -35.78
N LEU A 854 -26.27 -24.21 -35.69
CA LEU A 854 -26.81 -23.00 -36.29
C LEU A 854 -26.16 -22.68 -37.64
N SER A 855 -25.04 -23.31 -37.96
CA SER A 855 -24.29 -23.12 -39.17
C SER A 855 -24.88 -23.91 -40.32
N ILE A 856 -24.52 -23.51 -41.55
CA ILE A 856 -24.96 -24.25 -42.77
C ILE A 856 -24.52 -25.71 -42.60
N PRO A 857 -25.42 -26.67 -42.68
CA PRO A 857 -25.08 -28.08 -42.67
C PRO A 857 -24.12 -28.43 -43.82
N ARG A 858 -23.11 -29.24 -43.55
CA ARG A 858 -22.11 -29.62 -44.57
C ARG A 858 -22.71 -30.23 -45.85
N TYR A 859 -23.80 -31.00 -45.70
CA TYR A 859 -24.47 -31.61 -46.86
C TYR A 859 -25.17 -30.61 -47.77
N LEU A 860 -25.38 -29.36 -47.33
CA LEU A 860 -25.90 -28.26 -48.16
C LEU A 860 -24.81 -27.49 -48.90
N VAL A 861 -23.56 -27.60 -48.48
CA VAL A 861 -22.45 -26.86 -49.11
C VAL A 861 -22.10 -27.53 -50.46
N GLY A 862 -22.32 -26.78 -51.55
CA GLY A 862 -21.98 -27.21 -52.92
C GLY A 862 -22.89 -28.33 -53.48
N SER A 863 -24.03 -28.64 -52.84
CA SER A 863 -24.97 -29.65 -53.33
C SER A 863 -26.31 -29.04 -53.68
N THR A 864 -26.69 -29.09 -54.97
CA THR A 864 -27.99 -28.67 -55.49
C THR A 864 -28.95 -29.87 -55.63
N CYS A 865 -30.21 -29.58 -55.67
CA CYS A 865 -31.25 -30.61 -55.87
C CYS A 865 -31.03 -31.31 -57.21
N LYS A 866 -30.98 -32.64 -57.16
CA LYS A 866 -30.88 -33.50 -58.36
C LYS A 866 -32.22 -34.18 -58.74
N ILE A 867 -33.28 -33.88 -57.96
CA ILE A 867 -34.62 -34.50 -58.15
C ILE A 867 -35.39 -33.68 -59.17
N HIS A 868 -35.22 -32.36 -59.22
CA HIS A 868 -35.95 -31.44 -60.08
C HIS A 868 -34.97 -30.75 -61.03
N ASN A 869 -34.30 -31.54 -61.88
CA ASN A 869 -33.40 -30.99 -62.92
C ASN A 869 -34.24 -30.60 -64.15
#